data_78a33a000c6b377fa44925ccba9a13f5
#
_entry.id   78a33a000c6b377fa44925ccba9a13f5
#
_cell.length_a   1.000
_cell.length_b   1.000
_cell.length_c   1.000
_cell.angle_alpha   90.00
_cell.angle_beta   90.00
_cell.angle_gamma   90.00
#
_symmetry.space_group_name_H-M   'P 1'
#
loop_
_entity.id
_entity.type
_entity.pdbx_description
1 polymer ?
#
loop_
_entity_poly.entity_id
_entity_poly.type
_entity_poly.pdbx_seq_one_letter_code
_entity_poly.pdbx_strand_id
1 'polypeptide(L)'
;MSSRPDAPRHPGEGWHLHDDEPFARPERLPDGARLEELSRFGDSRWYLSTLSQRSTEPSQVVNWELFPLALRASFRRAGWALVNLPTPSALLERSATRRVEWPRPATMAAWFLGWRRFASWLTDRGVSALGEVSGEDLVDYAAHVGVRPWSTAIRQDALYSVSLLWGFAPHLPAGDRIPMPAWETVGMRHYLPATADHNENTTAAIHPAVMSPLLIWAMRFVEDFADDIIAASEEHQGLVGRVRQRPNPAATVPLRAFFDRCLTKDGALPGGIARGRPGLAARYLAGRFDTSLRHVTYEAGKLGEGKPPLSLNTPLPTPVRGLLHGRPWKPSIDFHEAPILMTRLATACLIVTLYLSGARPGEVLELRAGCCPEPADDGTGAVRYELHGLFFKGARDPDGRPAPAGAERKVPWTVVPPVARAVRVLERIVEGPLLFPAKVPWTTGTSGRRHRTGDALTPGVANQRIATFIDWVNTYADANGLAAERIPDDPDGDVVVSRFRRTIAWHIARLPGGRIALATQYGHLRASAVAEGYSGRARQGLRRVLDIETARAMADHLDTLAEGLGRGEGVSGPAAGRLIRAARDARVRFGGRFLTPRQAEALFDESEFNVYDNPQAFLTCNYDPAKALCHPERSAKRAARSSPAIDRCNPACANIARTDTHISSLRTEIANLAEEAANPLSPTPLRERLTQRVNTLRQIVRRHEQTRIVPAHHKDQRSP
;
A
#
# COMPACT_ATOMS: atom_id res chain seq x y z
N MET A 1 -19.46 -0.92 -36.87
CA MET A 1 -19.68 -2.38 -36.82
C MET A 1 -18.30 -3.02 -36.64
N SER A 2 -17.88 -3.20 -35.40
CA SER A 2 -16.62 -3.87 -35.06
C SER A 2 -16.97 -5.28 -34.59
N SER A 3 -16.51 -6.27 -35.34
CA SER A 3 -16.68 -7.69 -35.07
C SER A 3 -16.09 -8.06 -33.73
N ARG A 4 -16.91 -8.56 -32.81
CA ARG A 4 -16.47 -9.28 -31.62
C ARG A 4 -15.52 -10.41 -32.07
N PRO A 5 -14.33 -10.56 -31.46
CA PRO A 5 -13.54 -11.76 -31.68
C PRO A 5 -14.27 -12.96 -31.09
N ASP A 6 -14.23 -14.05 -31.84
CA ASP A 6 -14.91 -15.32 -31.57
C ASP A 6 -14.69 -15.80 -30.14
N ALA A 7 -15.76 -16.26 -29.51
CA ALA A 7 -15.75 -17.02 -28.27
C ALA A 7 -14.78 -18.22 -28.41
N PRO A 8 -14.13 -18.68 -27.34
CA PRO A 8 -13.19 -19.79 -27.40
C PRO A 8 -13.88 -21.03 -27.95
N ARG A 9 -13.32 -21.62 -29.02
CA ARG A 9 -13.75 -22.86 -29.59
C ARG A 9 -13.90 -23.93 -28.52
N HIS A 10 -14.85 -24.83 -28.70
CA HIS A 10 -15.34 -25.82 -27.72
C HIS A 10 -14.25 -26.50 -26.86
N PRO A 11 -14.55 -26.82 -25.58
CA PRO A 11 -13.67 -27.62 -24.74
C PRO A 11 -13.57 -29.04 -25.33
N GLY A 12 -12.41 -29.40 -25.87
CA GLY A 12 -12.16 -30.73 -26.42
C GLY A 12 -11.21 -30.79 -27.61
N GLU A 13 -11.03 -29.71 -28.36
CA GLU A 13 -10.05 -29.67 -29.45
C GLU A 13 -8.67 -29.30 -28.94
N GLY A 14 -7.67 -30.13 -29.24
CA GLY A 14 -6.32 -30.08 -28.72
C GLY A 14 -5.66 -28.70 -28.84
N TRP A 15 -5.20 -28.22 -27.72
CA TRP A 15 -4.39 -27.02 -27.62
C TRP A 15 -3.02 -27.28 -28.23
N HIS A 16 -2.82 -26.84 -29.46
CA HIS A 16 -1.52 -26.82 -30.11
C HIS A 16 -0.87 -25.48 -29.81
N LEU A 17 -0.21 -25.36 -28.64
CA LEU A 17 0.66 -24.24 -28.32
C LEU A 17 2.03 -24.51 -28.93
N HIS A 18 2.46 -23.63 -29.80
CA HIS A 18 3.80 -23.67 -30.36
C HIS A 18 4.81 -22.98 -29.42
N ASP A 19 6.03 -23.52 -29.36
CA ASP A 19 7.07 -23.00 -28.46
C ASP A 19 7.45 -21.53 -28.75
N ASP A 20 7.21 -21.06 -29.97
CA ASP A 20 7.50 -19.70 -30.41
C ASP A 20 6.34 -18.70 -30.20
N GLU A 21 5.16 -19.18 -29.76
CA GLU A 21 4.05 -18.30 -29.43
C GLU A 21 4.32 -17.47 -28.15
N PRO A 22 3.84 -16.23 -28.06
CA PRO A 22 3.90 -15.47 -26.81
C PRO A 22 3.20 -16.22 -25.67
N PHE A 23 3.80 -16.19 -24.46
CA PHE A 23 3.22 -16.85 -23.29
C PHE A 23 1.91 -16.19 -22.82
N ALA A 24 1.67 -14.94 -23.23
CA ALA A 24 0.49 -14.16 -22.89
C ALA A 24 -0.18 -13.62 -24.15
N ARG A 25 -1.51 -13.66 -24.16
CA ARG A 25 -2.34 -13.08 -25.22
C ARG A 25 -2.34 -11.56 -25.18
N PRO A 26 -2.54 -10.86 -26.31
CA PRO A 26 -2.58 -9.39 -26.35
C PRO A 26 -3.55 -8.75 -25.37
N GLU A 27 -4.72 -9.37 -25.14
CA GLU A 27 -5.76 -8.87 -24.23
C GLU A 27 -5.33 -8.88 -22.75
N ARG A 28 -4.24 -9.58 -22.45
CA ARG A 28 -3.65 -9.67 -21.10
C ARG A 28 -2.56 -8.64 -20.84
N LEU A 29 -2.16 -7.93 -21.87
CA LEU A 29 -1.04 -6.99 -21.80
C LEU A 29 -1.52 -5.57 -21.46
N PRO A 30 -0.68 -4.79 -20.80
CA PRO A 30 -0.93 -3.36 -20.63
C PRO A 30 -0.87 -2.63 -21.98
N ASP A 31 -1.56 -1.48 -22.06
CA ASP A 31 -1.50 -0.63 -23.23
C ASP A 31 -0.05 -0.24 -23.55
N GLY A 32 0.33 -0.34 -24.82
CA GLY A 32 1.68 -0.04 -25.30
C GLY A 32 2.72 -1.14 -25.05
N ALA A 33 2.33 -2.30 -24.57
CA ALA A 33 3.23 -3.45 -24.46
C ALA A 33 3.70 -3.92 -25.85
N ARG A 34 4.98 -4.27 -25.95
CA ARG A 34 5.59 -4.75 -27.19
C ARG A 34 5.58 -6.27 -27.19
N LEU A 35 4.90 -6.88 -28.14
CA LEU A 35 4.77 -8.33 -28.28
C LEU A 35 6.13 -9.03 -28.51
N GLU A 36 7.04 -8.36 -29.20
CA GLU A 36 8.39 -8.86 -29.47
C GLU A 36 9.28 -8.95 -28.22
N GLU A 37 8.94 -8.24 -27.14
CA GLU A 37 9.68 -8.27 -25.87
C GLU A 37 9.15 -9.34 -24.89
N LEU A 38 8.05 -10.02 -25.25
CA LEU A 38 7.45 -11.04 -24.40
C LEU A 38 8.28 -12.34 -24.45
N SER A 39 8.26 -13.05 -23.32
CA SER A 39 8.71 -14.45 -23.30
C SER A 39 7.81 -15.28 -24.21
N ARG A 40 8.40 -16.32 -24.83
CA ARG A 40 7.65 -17.29 -25.61
C ARG A 40 7.24 -18.48 -24.75
N PHE A 41 6.24 -19.23 -25.22
CA PHE A 41 5.74 -20.39 -24.49
C PHE A 41 6.86 -21.41 -24.21
N GLY A 42 7.74 -21.67 -25.17
CA GLY A 42 8.88 -22.59 -25.05
C GLY A 42 10.03 -22.09 -24.19
N ASP A 43 10.09 -20.78 -23.86
CA ASP A 43 11.20 -20.21 -23.11
C ASP A 43 11.36 -20.86 -21.73
N SER A 44 12.61 -21.01 -21.29
CA SER A 44 12.93 -21.49 -19.95
C SER A 44 12.47 -20.55 -18.83
N ARG A 45 12.22 -19.27 -19.15
CA ARG A 45 11.79 -18.23 -18.22
C ARG A 45 10.67 -17.39 -18.77
N TRP A 46 9.58 -17.26 -17.99
CA TRP A 46 8.52 -16.30 -18.28
C TRP A 46 8.63 -15.11 -17.35
N TYR A 47 8.61 -13.91 -17.90
CA TYR A 47 8.66 -12.66 -17.14
C TYR A 47 7.24 -12.12 -16.95
N LEU A 48 6.60 -12.53 -15.83
CA LEU A 48 5.22 -12.16 -15.53
C LEU A 48 5.03 -10.67 -15.30
N SER A 49 6.08 -9.95 -14.94
CA SER A 49 6.05 -8.50 -14.74
C SER A 49 5.64 -7.72 -16.00
N THR A 50 5.80 -8.31 -17.17
CA THR A 50 5.33 -7.74 -18.45
C THR A 50 3.80 -7.62 -18.52
N LEU A 51 3.06 -8.37 -17.68
CA LEU A 51 1.61 -8.31 -17.56
C LEU A 51 1.14 -7.19 -16.61
N SER A 52 2.06 -6.47 -15.96
CA SER A 52 1.72 -5.44 -15.00
C SER A 52 1.54 -4.09 -15.66
N GLN A 53 0.52 -3.37 -15.21
CA GLN A 53 0.30 -1.96 -15.52
C GLN A 53 0.90 -1.01 -14.46
N ARG A 54 1.66 -1.55 -13.48
CA ARG A 54 2.20 -0.78 -12.37
C ARG A 54 3.67 -0.50 -12.54
N SER A 55 4.05 0.76 -12.36
CA SER A 55 5.45 1.18 -12.44
C SER A 55 6.31 0.63 -11.29
N THR A 56 5.68 0.26 -10.16
CA THR A 56 6.35 -0.29 -8.96
C THR A 56 6.42 -1.83 -8.95
N GLU A 57 5.91 -2.52 -9.99
CA GLU A 57 5.89 -3.99 -9.99
C GLU A 57 7.31 -4.57 -9.95
N PRO A 58 7.62 -5.41 -8.96
CA PRO A 58 8.90 -6.08 -8.93
C PRO A 58 9.00 -7.13 -10.05
N SER A 59 10.22 -7.47 -10.44
CA SER A 59 10.44 -8.53 -11.42
C SER A 59 9.92 -9.86 -10.90
N GLN A 60 8.92 -10.40 -11.56
CA GLN A 60 8.35 -11.71 -11.29
C GLN A 60 8.69 -12.65 -12.44
N VAL A 61 9.44 -13.71 -12.13
CA VAL A 61 9.95 -14.65 -13.14
C VAL A 61 9.56 -16.07 -12.76
N VAL A 62 8.94 -16.79 -13.69
CA VAL A 62 8.78 -18.23 -13.60
C VAL A 62 9.96 -18.87 -14.30
N ASN A 63 10.77 -19.63 -13.59
CA ASN A 63 11.84 -20.43 -14.16
C ASN A 63 11.40 -21.88 -14.29
N TRP A 64 11.12 -22.34 -15.51
CA TRP A 64 10.64 -23.67 -15.81
C TRP A 64 11.70 -24.75 -15.61
N GLU A 65 12.99 -24.40 -15.66
CA GLU A 65 14.09 -25.34 -15.39
C GLU A 65 14.07 -25.86 -13.95
N LEU A 66 13.42 -25.13 -13.03
CA LEU A 66 13.25 -25.53 -11.64
C LEU A 66 12.09 -26.52 -11.41
N PHE A 67 11.30 -26.81 -12.45
CA PHE A 67 10.27 -27.83 -12.39
C PHE A 67 10.85 -29.18 -12.81
N PRO A 68 10.44 -30.31 -12.17
CA PRO A 68 10.85 -31.65 -12.59
C PRO A 68 10.56 -31.89 -14.08
N LEU A 69 11.53 -32.50 -14.77
CA LEU A 69 11.50 -32.62 -16.24
C LEU A 69 10.22 -33.30 -16.73
N ALA A 70 9.82 -34.42 -16.08
CA ALA A 70 8.64 -35.19 -16.47
C ALA A 70 7.33 -34.37 -16.40
N LEU A 71 7.18 -33.50 -15.39
CA LEU A 71 5.96 -32.72 -15.14
C LEU A 71 6.01 -31.32 -15.76
N ARG A 72 7.17 -30.85 -16.21
CA ARG A 72 7.39 -29.46 -16.67
C ARG A 72 6.42 -29.04 -17.78
N ALA A 73 6.21 -29.89 -18.78
CA ALA A 73 5.34 -29.58 -19.90
C ALA A 73 3.87 -29.41 -19.46
N SER A 74 3.39 -30.26 -18.57
CA SER A 74 2.03 -30.22 -18.02
C SER A 74 1.80 -28.94 -17.21
N PHE A 75 2.74 -28.59 -16.30
CA PHE A 75 2.67 -27.34 -15.54
C PHE A 75 2.81 -26.09 -16.41
N ARG A 76 3.57 -26.15 -17.52
CA ARG A 76 3.70 -25.04 -18.47
C ARG A 76 2.38 -24.78 -19.19
N ARG A 77 1.66 -25.84 -19.62
CA ARG A 77 0.29 -25.72 -20.20
C ARG A 77 -0.70 -25.15 -19.18
N ALA A 78 -0.69 -25.65 -17.95
CA ALA A 78 -1.50 -25.09 -16.86
C ALA A 78 -1.13 -23.62 -16.57
N GLY A 79 0.16 -23.28 -16.65
CA GLY A 79 0.66 -21.92 -16.51
C GLY A 79 0.14 -20.98 -17.58
N TRP A 80 0.08 -21.46 -18.82
CA TRP A 80 -0.51 -20.68 -19.90
C TRP A 80 -2.01 -20.43 -19.66
N ALA A 81 -2.76 -21.44 -19.18
CA ALA A 81 -4.16 -21.28 -18.81
C ALA A 81 -4.33 -20.25 -17.68
N LEU A 82 -3.50 -20.30 -16.64
CA LEU A 82 -3.51 -19.34 -15.52
C LEU A 82 -3.25 -17.90 -15.97
N VAL A 83 -2.39 -17.70 -16.95
CA VAL A 83 -2.06 -16.36 -17.48
C VAL A 83 -3.18 -15.83 -18.38
N ASN A 84 -3.76 -16.66 -19.23
CA ASN A 84 -4.60 -16.25 -20.35
C ASN A 84 -6.11 -16.47 -20.18
N LEU A 85 -6.52 -17.20 -19.14
CA LEU A 85 -7.92 -17.46 -18.85
C LEU A 85 -8.33 -16.84 -17.51
N PRO A 86 -9.60 -16.45 -17.35
CA PRO A 86 -10.10 -15.99 -16.07
C PRO A 86 -10.04 -17.12 -15.04
N THR A 87 -9.89 -16.74 -13.77
CA THR A 87 -9.98 -17.71 -12.67
C THR A 87 -11.32 -18.45 -12.76
N PRO A 88 -11.34 -19.81 -12.74
CA PRO A 88 -12.54 -20.59 -12.90
C PRO A 88 -13.66 -20.19 -11.93
N SER A 89 -14.89 -20.03 -12.43
CA SER A 89 -16.06 -19.58 -11.66
C SER A 89 -16.33 -20.47 -10.43
N ALA A 90 -16.13 -21.79 -10.56
CA ALA A 90 -16.27 -22.73 -9.47
C ALA A 90 -15.37 -22.42 -8.25
N LEU A 91 -14.20 -21.81 -8.48
CA LEU A 91 -13.30 -21.36 -7.42
C LEU A 91 -13.65 -19.97 -6.89
N LEU A 92 -14.19 -19.09 -7.74
CA LEU A 92 -14.64 -17.76 -7.34
C LEU A 92 -15.87 -17.82 -6.44
N GLU A 93 -16.83 -18.69 -6.75
CA GLU A 93 -18.08 -18.87 -6.01
C GLU A 93 -17.88 -19.48 -4.63
N ARG A 94 -16.93 -20.40 -4.47
CA ARG A 94 -16.62 -21.09 -3.22
C ARG A 94 -15.76 -20.31 -2.24
N SER A 95 -15.16 -19.21 -2.70
CA SER A 95 -14.25 -18.43 -1.88
C SER A 95 -14.98 -17.41 -0.99
N ALA A 96 -14.85 -17.55 0.32
CA ALA A 96 -15.27 -16.54 1.30
C ALA A 96 -14.45 -15.25 1.22
N THR A 97 -13.27 -15.30 0.61
CA THR A 97 -12.42 -14.14 0.33
C THR A 97 -12.61 -13.76 -1.13
N ARG A 98 -12.81 -12.46 -1.42
CA ARG A 98 -12.93 -11.93 -2.79
C ARG A 98 -11.68 -12.29 -3.60
N ARG A 99 -11.73 -13.39 -4.36
CA ARG A 99 -10.69 -13.74 -5.31
C ARG A 99 -10.94 -12.96 -6.61
N VAL A 100 -9.86 -12.52 -7.22
CA VAL A 100 -9.92 -11.66 -8.40
C VAL A 100 -9.95 -12.56 -9.62
N GLU A 101 -10.86 -12.28 -10.55
CA GLU A 101 -10.97 -12.98 -11.84
C GLU A 101 -9.63 -13.01 -12.58
N TRP A 102 -8.90 -11.91 -12.52
CA TRP A 102 -7.58 -11.76 -13.12
C TRP A 102 -6.51 -11.48 -12.05
N PRO A 103 -5.70 -12.48 -11.68
CA PRO A 103 -4.67 -12.33 -10.66
C PRO A 103 -3.52 -11.42 -11.14
N ARG A 104 -2.87 -10.77 -10.18
CA ARG A 104 -1.68 -9.95 -10.44
C ARG A 104 -0.44 -10.82 -10.64
N PRO A 105 0.62 -10.32 -11.34
CA PRO A 105 1.88 -11.02 -11.53
C PRO A 105 2.47 -11.61 -10.23
N ALA A 106 2.51 -10.83 -9.15
CA ALA A 106 3.01 -11.30 -7.86
C ALA A 106 2.17 -12.45 -7.27
N THR A 107 0.85 -12.43 -7.45
CA THR A 107 -0.05 -13.51 -7.02
C THR A 107 0.16 -14.75 -7.86
N MET A 108 0.26 -14.61 -9.17
CA MET A 108 0.58 -15.73 -10.07
C MET A 108 1.94 -16.35 -9.72
N ALA A 109 2.97 -15.53 -9.46
CA ALA A 109 4.30 -16.02 -9.07
C ALA A 109 4.25 -16.86 -7.78
N ALA A 110 3.44 -16.47 -6.79
CA ALA A 110 3.24 -17.26 -5.58
C ALA A 110 2.58 -18.62 -5.87
N TRP A 111 1.61 -18.66 -6.79
CA TRP A 111 0.96 -19.91 -7.20
C TRP A 111 1.88 -20.80 -8.04
N PHE A 112 2.69 -20.24 -8.92
CA PHE A 112 3.74 -20.99 -9.62
C PHE A 112 4.76 -21.61 -8.65
N LEU A 113 5.10 -20.90 -7.58
CA LEU A 113 5.93 -21.45 -6.51
C LEU A 113 5.22 -22.63 -5.79
N GLY A 114 3.92 -22.49 -5.54
CA GLY A 114 3.08 -23.58 -5.00
C GLY A 114 3.09 -24.79 -5.91
N TRP A 115 2.90 -24.60 -7.23
CA TRP A 115 2.97 -25.68 -8.22
C TRP A 115 4.35 -26.34 -8.29
N ARG A 116 5.43 -25.57 -8.22
CA ARG A 116 6.78 -26.14 -8.17
C ARG A 116 6.97 -27.04 -6.94
N ARG A 117 6.47 -26.63 -5.79
CA ARG A 117 6.51 -27.45 -4.56
C ARG A 117 5.71 -28.72 -4.73
N PHE A 118 4.52 -28.64 -5.29
CA PHE A 118 3.68 -29.78 -5.58
C PHE A 118 4.32 -30.73 -6.58
N ALA A 119 4.88 -30.22 -7.68
CA ALA A 119 5.59 -31.00 -8.68
C ALA A 119 6.80 -31.76 -8.10
N SER A 120 7.60 -31.11 -7.23
CA SER A 120 8.71 -31.76 -6.54
C SER A 120 8.22 -32.88 -5.63
N TRP A 121 7.17 -32.64 -4.86
CA TRP A 121 6.57 -33.63 -3.97
C TRP A 121 6.01 -34.85 -4.74
N LEU A 122 5.36 -34.63 -5.89
CA LEU A 122 4.89 -35.71 -6.76
C LEU A 122 6.04 -36.55 -7.30
N THR A 123 7.13 -35.92 -7.72
CA THR A 123 8.32 -36.60 -8.23
C THR A 123 8.98 -37.47 -7.14
N ASP A 124 9.06 -36.97 -5.90
CA ASP A 124 9.59 -37.74 -4.76
C ASP A 124 8.75 -39.02 -4.47
N ARG A 125 7.48 -39.05 -4.93
CA ARG A 125 6.58 -40.20 -4.84
C ARG A 125 6.55 -41.07 -6.13
N GLY A 126 7.35 -40.72 -7.12
CA GLY A 126 7.44 -41.48 -8.37
C GLY A 126 6.34 -41.14 -9.40
N VAL A 127 5.51 -40.09 -9.15
CA VAL A 127 4.49 -39.64 -10.10
C VAL A 127 5.15 -38.85 -11.23
N SER A 128 4.91 -39.28 -12.46
CA SER A 128 5.55 -38.72 -13.66
C SER A 128 4.60 -37.94 -14.57
N ALA A 129 3.29 -38.07 -14.39
CA ALA A 129 2.27 -37.34 -15.13
C ALA A 129 1.16 -36.83 -14.19
N LEU A 130 0.60 -35.64 -14.47
CA LEU A 130 -0.49 -35.09 -13.63
C LEU A 130 -1.76 -35.93 -13.66
N GLY A 131 -2.03 -36.63 -14.77
CA GLY A 131 -3.16 -37.56 -14.89
C GLY A 131 -3.07 -38.82 -14.02
N GLU A 132 -1.90 -39.12 -13.46
CA GLU A 132 -1.67 -40.22 -12.51
C GLU A 132 -2.04 -39.84 -11.07
N VAL A 133 -2.21 -38.54 -10.78
CA VAL A 133 -2.51 -38.05 -9.44
C VAL A 133 -3.90 -38.53 -9.01
N SER A 134 -3.96 -39.25 -7.92
CA SER A 134 -5.19 -39.71 -7.28
C SER A 134 -5.75 -38.73 -6.25
N GLY A 135 -6.99 -38.93 -5.80
CA GLY A 135 -7.58 -38.21 -4.69
C GLY A 135 -6.81 -38.42 -3.37
N GLU A 136 -6.23 -39.63 -3.17
CA GLU A 136 -5.44 -39.97 -2.01
C GLU A 136 -4.12 -39.20 -1.99
N ASP A 137 -3.43 -39.07 -3.13
CA ASP A 137 -2.24 -38.22 -3.26
C ASP A 137 -2.52 -36.77 -2.85
N LEU A 138 -3.68 -36.24 -3.21
CA LEU A 138 -4.06 -34.87 -2.83
C LEU A 138 -4.28 -34.74 -1.32
N VAL A 139 -4.87 -35.73 -0.66
CA VAL A 139 -5.03 -35.74 0.81
C VAL A 139 -3.66 -35.82 1.48
N ASP A 140 -2.77 -36.69 0.99
CA ASP A 140 -1.40 -36.81 1.48
C ASP A 140 -0.60 -35.51 1.29
N TYR A 141 -0.79 -34.83 0.15
CA TYR A 141 -0.18 -33.51 -0.05
C TYR A 141 -0.68 -32.46 0.93
N ALA A 142 -1.98 -32.47 1.24
CA ALA A 142 -2.52 -31.55 2.24
C ALA A 142 -1.92 -31.80 3.63
N ALA A 143 -1.77 -33.09 4.02
CA ALA A 143 -1.10 -33.48 5.26
C ALA A 143 0.37 -33.02 5.25
N HIS A 144 1.09 -33.22 4.14
CA HIS A 144 2.47 -32.76 3.97
C HIS A 144 2.59 -31.25 4.14
N VAL A 145 1.69 -30.45 3.54
CA VAL A 145 1.65 -28.99 3.69
C VAL A 145 1.35 -28.59 5.13
N GLY A 146 0.46 -29.33 5.80
CA GLY A 146 0.05 -29.06 7.18
C GLY A 146 1.20 -29.12 8.20
N VAL A 147 2.18 -30.02 8.00
CA VAL A 147 3.32 -30.20 8.94
C VAL A 147 4.53 -29.31 8.61
N ARG A 148 4.55 -28.62 7.47
CA ARG A 148 5.67 -27.76 7.13
C ARG A 148 5.76 -26.52 8.04
N PRO A 149 6.97 -26.02 8.35
CA PRO A 149 7.16 -24.81 9.16
C PRO A 149 6.87 -23.53 8.36
N TRP A 150 5.74 -23.50 7.66
CA TRP A 150 5.29 -22.36 6.86
C TRP A 150 4.21 -21.56 7.58
N SER A 151 4.09 -20.29 7.23
CA SER A 151 2.95 -19.49 7.70
C SER A 151 1.63 -20.04 7.14
N THR A 152 0.53 -19.78 7.83
CA THR A 152 -0.81 -20.20 7.38
C THR A 152 -1.12 -19.70 5.97
N ALA A 153 -0.73 -18.47 5.65
CA ALA A 153 -0.93 -17.90 4.31
C ALA A 153 -0.19 -18.73 3.23
N ILE A 154 1.07 -19.10 3.46
CA ILE A 154 1.85 -19.92 2.53
C ILE A 154 1.23 -21.31 2.36
N ARG A 155 0.74 -21.92 3.45
CA ARG A 155 0.06 -23.22 3.38
C ARG A 155 -1.25 -23.12 2.59
N GLN A 156 -2.04 -22.07 2.84
CA GLN A 156 -3.28 -21.82 2.09
C GLN A 156 -2.99 -21.61 0.61
N ASP A 157 -1.99 -20.81 0.27
CA ASP A 157 -1.59 -20.57 -1.11
C ASP A 157 -1.09 -21.86 -1.80
N ALA A 158 -0.38 -22.73 -1.08
CA ALA A 158 0.07 -24.02 -1.59
C ALA A 158 -1.11 -24.93 -1.95
N LEU A 159 -2.11 -25.09 -1.07
CA LEU A 159 -3.31 -25.86 -1.38
C LEU A 159 -4.15 -25.22 -2.49
N TYR A 160 -4.30 -23.90 -2.44
CA TYR A 160 -5.07 -23.19 -3.46
C TYR A 160 -4.44 -23.28 -4.84
N SER A 161 -3.11 -23.25 -4.94
CA SER A 161 -2.44 -23.42 -6.22
C SER A 161 -2.79 -24.77 -6.87
N VAL A 162 -2.95 -25.84 -6.09
CA VAL A 162 -3.43 -27.14 -6.58
C VAL A 162 -4.90 -27.09 -6.97
N SER A 163 -5.74 -26.39 -6.22
CA SER A 163 -7.13 -26.15 -6.62
C SER A 163 -7.24 -25.47 -8.00
N LEU A 164 -6.31 -24.58 -8.32
CA LEU A 164 -6.26 -23.93 -9.65
C LEU A 164 -5.96 -24.94 -10.76
N LEU A 165 -5.07 -25.94 -10.54
CA LEU A 165 -4.84 -27.00 -11.53
C LEU A 165 -6.14 -27.76 -11.84
N TRP A 166 -6.87 -28.15 -10.80
CA TRP A 166 -8.18 -28.76 -10.96
C TRP A 166 -9.19 -27.83 -11.65
N GLY A 167 -9.24 -26.57 -11.23
CA GLY A 167 -10.18 -25.59 -11.79
C GLY A 167 -9.95 -25.36 -13.29
N PHE A 168 -8.71 -25.41 -13.75
CA PHE A 168 -8.38 -25.30 -15.18
C PHE A 168 -8.44 -26.63 -15.93
N ALA A 169 -8.77 -27.78 -15.29
CA ALA A 169 -8.83 -29.09 -15.93
C ALA A 169 -9.68 -29.13 -17.22
N PRO A 170 -10.84 -28.43 -17.34
CA PRO A 170 -11.60 -28.40 -18.59
C PRO A 170 -10.80 -27.87 -19.79
N HIS A 171 -9.79 -27.05 -19.52
CA HIS A 171 -8.93 -26.41 -20.53
C HIS A 171 -7.59 -27.10 -20.72
N LEU A 172 -7.37 -28.26 -20.11
CA LEU A 172 -6.13 -29.01 -20.19
C LEU A 172 -6.33 -30.35 -20.90
N PRO A 173 -5.30 -30.91 -21.58
CA PRO A 173 -5.34 -32.27 -22.08
C PRO A 173 -5.68 -33.30 -20.97
N ALA A 174 -6.30 -34.38 -21.31
CA ALA A 174 -6.73 -35.39 -20.33
C ALA A 174 -5.60 -35.90 -19.43
N GLY A 175 -4.38 -36.08 -19.98
CA GLY A 175 -3.19 -36.50 -19.22
C GLY A 175 -2.62 -35.44 -18.27
N ASP A 176 -3.10 -34.19 -18.34
CA ASP A 176 -2.66 -33.09 -17.46
C ASP A 176 -3.69 -32.74 -16.38
N ARG A 177 -4.81 -33.49 -16.30
CA ARG A 177 -5.92 -33.21 -15.39
C ARG A 177 -5.70 -33.94 -14.06
N ILE A 178 -5.97 -33.23 -12.96
CA ILE A 178 -6.02 -33.82 -11.61
C ILE A 178 -7.47 -33.91 -11.15
N PRO A 179 -7.82 -34.83 -10.23
CA PRO A 179 -9.14 -34.90 -9.63
C PRO A 179 -9.40 -33.70 -8.72
N MET A 180 -10.67 -33.50 -8.36
CA MET A 180 -11.07 -32.43 -7.44
C MET A 180 -10.44 -32.67 -6.06
N PRO A 181 -9.67 -31.70 -5.53
CA PRO A 181 -9.11 -31.81 -4.19
C PRO A 181 -10.19 -31.89 -3.11
N ALA A 182 -10.02 -32.78 -2.13
CA ALA A 182 -11.00 -32.99 -1.06
C ALA A 182 -11.27 -31.72 -0.23
N TRP A 183 -10.28 -30.83 -0.10
CA TRP A 183 -10.47 -29.55 0.60
C TRP A 183 -11.39 -28.56 -0.13
N GLU A 184 -11.71 -28.77 -1.39
CA GLU A 184 -12.73 -27.99 -2.10
C GLU A 184 -14.15 -28.36 -1.65
N THR A 185 -14.34 -29.51 -1.05
CA THR A 185 -15.63 -29.95 -0.50
C THR A 185 -15.78 -29.62 0.98
N VAL A 186 -14.75 -29.95 1.78
CA VAL A 186 -14.82 -29.81 3.26
C VAL A 186 -14.19 -28.52 3.77
N GLY A 187 -13.46 -27.77 2.90
CA GLY A 187 -12.77 -26.54 3.24
C GLY A 187 -11.30 -26.75 3.65
N MET A 188 -10.42 -25.87 3.17
CA MET A 188 -8.97 -25.92 3.43
C MET A 188 -8.62 -25.88 4.91
N ARG A 189 -9.45 -25.23 5.75
CA ARG A 189 -9.23 -25.12 7.20
C ARG A 189 -9.24 -26.49 7.91
N HIS A 190 -9.89 -27.48 7.31
CA HIS A 190 -9.91 -28.84 7.86
C HIS A 190 -8.54 -29.52 7.79
N TYR A 191 -7.74 -29.17 6.77
CA TYR A 191 -6.43 -29.75 6.50
C TYR A 191 -5.26 -28.93 7.06
N LEU A 192 -5.54 -27.77 7.60
CA LEU A 192 -4.51 -26.87 8.12
C LEU A 192 -4.58 -26.81 9.65
N PRO A 193 -3.42 -26.68 10.33
CA PRO A 193 -3.41 -26.50 11.77
C PRO A 193 -4.31 -25.35 12.20
N ALA A 194 -5.03 -25.55 13.31
CA ALA A 194 -5.84 -24.48 13.90
C ALA A 194 -4.92 -23.30 14.25
N THR A 195 -5.11 -22.20 13.58
CA THR A 195 -4.44 -20.96 13.93
C THR A 195 -5.26 -20.26 15.00
N ALA A 196 -4.61 -19.80 16.06
CA ALA A 196 -5.23 -18.79 16.90
C ALA A 196 -5.66 -17.64 15.98
N ASP A 197 -6.94 -17.26 16.04
CA ASP A 197 -7.50 -16.13 15.25
C ASP A 197 -6.78 -14.84 15.67
N HIS A 198 -5.60 -14.62 15.11
CA HIS A 198 -4.94 -13.33 15.16
C HIS A 198 -5.56 -12.47 14.06
N ASN A 199 -6.67 -11.80 14.38
CA ASN A 199 -7.21 -10.71 13.58
C ASN A 199 -6.23 -9.51 13.51
N GLU A 200 -5.04 -9.66 14.06
CA GLU A 200 -4.00 -8.65 14.06
C GLU A 200 -3.07 -8.83 12.86
N ASN A 201 -2.80 -7.72 12.20
CA ASN A 201 -1.78 -7.64 11.18
C ASN A 201 -0.42 -7.97 11.81
N THR A 202 0.29 -8.98 11.30
CA THR A 202 1.56 -9.48 11.85
C THR A 202 2.73 -8.49 11.69
N THR A 203 2.58 -7.48 10.84
CA THR A 203 3.61 -6.44 10.64
C THR A 203 3.73 -5.58 11.91
N ALA A 204 4.88 -5.60 12.57
CA ALA A 204 5.16 -4.75 13.73
C ALA A 204 5.27 -3.26 13.35
N ALA A 205 4.89 -2.35 14.24
CA ALA A 205 5.26 -0.94 14.12
C ALA A 205 6.78 -0.79 14.34
N ILE A 206 7.40 0.23 13.75
CA ILE A 206 8.78 0.58 14.03
C ILE A 206 8.84 1.10 15.48
N HIS A 207 9.82 0.63 16.25
CA HIS A 207 9.95 1.02 17.64
C HIS A 207 10.19 2.55 17.74
N PRO A 208 9.55 3.27 18.71
CA PRO A 208 9.69 4.72 18.83
C PRO A 208 11.14 5.19 18.97
N ALA A 209 12.00 4.45 19.68
CA ALA A 209 13.41 4.77 19.81
C ALA A 209 14.19 4.71 18.49
N VAL A 210 13.67 4.01 17.47
CA VAL A 210 14.22 3.94 16.12
C VAL A 210 13.58 4.99 15.22
N MET A 211 12.24 5.09 15.26
CA MET A 211 11.50 5.99 14.36
C MET A 211 11.79 7.47 14.61
N SER A 212 11.97 7.86 15.88
CA SER A 212 12.26 9.25 16.25
C SER A 212 13.56 9.77 15.64
N PRO A 213 14.73 9.19 15.91
CA PRO A 213 15.98 9.67 15.31
C PRO A 213 15.98 9.50 13.79
N LEU A 214 15.37 8.43 13.23
CA LEU A 214 15.25 8.24 11.79
C LEU A 214 14.49 9.39 11.12
N LEU A 215 13.35 9.80 11.69
CA LEU A 215 12.58 10.92 11.16
C LEU A 215 13.32 12.25 11.31
N ILE A 216 13.96 12.50 12.45
CA ILE A 216 14.73 13.72 12.70
C ILE A 216 15.85 13.86 11.64
N TRP A 217 16.60 12.80 11.39
CA TRP A 217 17.63 12.81 10.36
C TRP A 217 17.05 13.00 8.95
N ALA A 218 15.96 12.33 8.64
CA ALA A 218 15.32 12.51 7.35
C ALA A 218 14.82 13.96 7.14
N MET A 219 14.26 14.59 8.18
CA MET A 219 13.85 15.99 8.14
C MET A 219 15.03 16.95 7.98
N ARG A 220 16.15 16.72 8.68
CA ARG A 220 17.38 17.52 8.49
C ARG A 220 17.88 17.47 7.04
N PHE A 221 17.85 16.28 6.42
CA PHE A 221 18.23 16.16 5.02
C PHE A 221 17.31 17.00 4.11
N VAL A 222 16.01 17.00 4.39
CA VAL A 222 15.02 17.72 3.59
C VAL A 222 15.03 19.21 3.83
N GLU A 223 15.22 19.64 5.08
CA GLU A 223 15.05 21.04 5.49
C GLU A 223 16.38 21.81 5.56
N ASP A 224 17.44 21.16 6.06
CA ASP A 224 18.69 21.83 6.36
C ASP A 224 19.80 21.54 5.35
N PHE A 225 19.85 20.32 4.77
CA PHE A 225 20.99 19.88 3.95
C PHE A 225 20.66 19.81 2.44
N ALA A 226 19.38 19.90 2.06
CA ALA A 226 18.95 19.68 0.68
C ALA A 226 19.63 20.61 -0.31
N ASP A 227 19.71 21.91 -0.02
CA ASP A 227 20.29 22.91 -0.93
C ASP A 227 21.78 22.69 -1.13
N ASP A 228 22.52 22.33 -0.08
CA ASP A 228 23.95 22.03 -0.16
C ASP A 228 24.20 20.78 -1.03
N ILE A 229 23.38 19.73 -0.82
CA ILE A 229 23.51 18.46 -1.55
C ILE A 229 23.16 18.66 -3.02
N ILE A 230 22.13 19.43 -3.33
CA ILE A 230 21.71 19.72 -4.70
C ILE A 230 22.81 20.52 -5.41
N ALA A 231 23.29 21.61 -4.82
CA ALA A 231 24.36 22.42 -5.40
C ALA A 231 25.65 21.60 -5.65
N ALA A 232 26.03 20.74 -4.71
CA ALA A 232 27.18 19.86 -4.88
C ALA A 232 26.97 18.83 -5.99
N SER A 233 25.74 18.31 -6.15
CA SER A 233 25.40 17.38 -7.23
C SER A 233 25.43 18.05 -8.59
N GLU A 234 24.94 19.27 -8.71
CA GLU A 234 25.00 20.08 -9.94
C GLU A 234 26.44 20.34 -10.37
N GLU A 235 27.33 20.74 -9.43
CA GLU A 235 28.76 20.91 -9.71
C GLU A 235 29.42 19.58 -10.11
N HIS A 236 29.11 18.48 -9.38
CA HIS A 236 29.59 17.16 -9.74
C HIS A 236 29.16 16.78 -11.18
N GLN A 237 27.90 16.96 -11.52
CA GLN A 237 27.39 16.66 -12.87
C GLN A 237 28.05 17.56 -13.93
N GLY A 238 28.24 18.83 -13.62
CA GLY A 238 28.95 19.78 -14.48
C GLY A 238 30.39 19.33 -14.74
N LEU A 239 31.12 18.90 -13.69
CA LEU A 239 32.46 18.34 -13.86
C LEU A 239 32.47 17.07 -14.70
N VAL A 240 31.54 16.13 -14.43
CA VAL A 240 31.44 14.89 -15.19
C VAL A 240 31.07 15.16 -16.66
N GLY A 241 30.21 16.14 -16.92
CA GLY A 241 29.82 16.54 -18.29
C GLY A 241 30.96 17.17 -19.10
N ARG A 242 31.91 17.82 -18.42
CA ARG A 242 33.10 18.40 -19.07
C ARG A 242 34.18 17.35 -19.39
N VAL A 243 34.05 16.11 -18.95
CA VAL A 243 35.02 15.06 -19.26
C VAL A 243 34.95 14.69 -20.75
N ARG A 244 36.04 14.95 -21.48
CA ARG A 244 36.13 14.68 -22.92
C ARG A 244 36.48 13.22 -23.20
N GLN A 245 36.11 12.73 -24.37
CA GLN A 245 36.53 11.42 -24.87
C GLN A 245 38.00 11.41 -25.36
N ARG A 246 38.48 12.55 -25.88
CA ARG A 246 39.82 12.72 -26.42
C ARG A 246 40.64 13.72 -25.57
N PRO A 247 41.97 13.56 -25.54
CA PRO A 247 42.84 14.54 -24.90
C PRO A 247 42.62 15.94 -25.45
N ASN A 248 42.68 16.95 -24.55
CA ASN A 248 42.64 18.35 -24.91
C ASN A 248 44.07 18.92 -24.78
N PRO A 249 44.78 19.24 -25.88
CA PRO A 249 46.16 19.76 -25.81
C PRO A 249 46.28 21.03 -24.96
N ALA A 250 45.26 21.92 -24.98
CA ALA A 250 45.28 23.13 -24.18
C ALA A 250 45.25 22.89 -22.68
N ALA A 251 44.78 21.71 -22.23
CA ALA A 251 44.75 21.32 -20.83
C ALA A 251 46.12 20.84 -20.29
N THR A 252 47.07 20.54 -21.18
CA THR A 252 48.38 19.96 -20.80
C THR A 252 49.16 20.85 -19.84
N VAL A 253 49.33 22.11 -20.18
CA VAL A 253 50.08 23.10 -19.36
C VAL A 253 49.43 23.33 -17.99
N PRO A 254 48.14 23.69 -17.92
CA PRO A 254 47.49 23.90 -16.62
C PRO A 254 47.43 22.62 -15.77
N LEU A 255 47.28 21.43 -16.39
CA LEU A 255 47.24 20.15 -15.67
C LEU A 255 48.63 19.82 -15.07
N ARG A 256 49.73 20.02 -15.82
CA ARG A 256 51.08 19.87 -15.31
C ARG A 256 51.39 20.85 -14.18
N ALA A 257 51.07 22.12 -14.38
CA ALA A 257 51.26 23.13 -13.35
C ALA A 257 50.47 22.82 -12.06
N PHE A 258 49.32 22.14 -12.21
CA PHE A 258 48.59 21.63 -11.05
C PHE A 258 49.34 20.47 -10.37
N PHE A 259 49.87 19.52 -11.09
CA PHE A 259 50.66 18.41 -10.53
C PHE A 259 51.96 18.91 -9.90
N ASP A 260 52.63 19.86 -10.53
CA ASP A 260 53.84 20.48 -9.96
C ASP A 260 53.59 21.15 -8.61
N ARG A 261 52.44 21.81 -8.46
CA ARG A 261 52.04 22.37 -7.15
C ARG A 261 51.76 21.27 -6.11
N CYS A 262 51.25 20.12 -6.51
CA CYS A 262 51.03 18.99 -5.63
C CYS A 262 52.35 18.30 -5.17
N LEU A 263 53.46 18.53 -5.89
CA LEU A 263 54.80 18.02 -5.54
C LEU A 263 55.49 18.85 -4.43
N THR A 264 54.92 19.98 -4.02
CA THR A 264 55.44 20.74 -2.90
C THR A 264 55.34 19.97 -1.58
N LYS A 265 56.12 20.33 -0.56
CA LYS A 265 56.38 19.55 0.66
C LYS A 265 55.13 19.05 1.42
N ASP A 266 53.98 19.74 1.25
CA ASP A 266 52.71 19.40 1.92
C ASP A 266 51.58 19.14 0.89
N GLY A 267 51.94 18.97 -0.38
CA GLY A 267 50.97 18.74 -1.45
C GLY A 267 50.47 17.30 -1.49
N ALA A 268 49.21 17.13 -1.86
CA ALA A 268 48.59 15.83 -2.12
C ALA A 268 47.80 15.86 -3.42
N LEU A 269 47.75 14.73 -4.11
CA LEU A 269 46.91 14.55 -5.30
C LEU A 269 45.47 14.25 -4.91
N PRO A 270 44.48 14.87 -5.57
CA PRO A 270 43.08 14.48 -5.39
C PRO A 270 42.88 12.99 -5.64
N GLY A 271 42.39 12.29 -4.66
CA GLY A 271 42.17 10.85 -4.69
C GLY A 271 40.73 10.48 -4.33
N GLY A 272 40.42 9.22 -4.53
CA GLY A 272 39.16 8.62 -4.13
C GLY A 272 39.31 7.10 -4.03
N ILE A 273 38.28 6.44 -3.52
CA ILE A 273 38.26 4.97 -3.42
C ILE A 273 37.52 4.40 -4.63
N ALA A 274 38.22 3.68 -5.49
CA ALA A 274 37.63 2.95 -6.61
C ALA A 274 37.81 1.44 -6.40
N ARG A 275 36.71 0.68 -6.40
CA ARG A 275 36.72 -0.79 -6.15
C ARG A 275 37.49 -1.20 -4.88
N GLY A 276 37.31 -0.43 -3.81
CA GLY A 276 37.96 -0.68 -2.51
C GLY A 276 39.44 -0.31 -2.43
N ARG A 277 40.00 0.35 -3.45
CA ARG A 277 41.41 0.76 -3.48
C ARG A 277 41.54 2.29 -3.66
N PRO A 278 42.43 2.92 -2.93
CA PRO A 278 42.79 4.33 -3.18
C PRO A 278 43.35 4.51 -4.59
N GLY A 279 42.89 5.57 -5.27
CA GLY A 279 43.35 5.91 -6.61
C GLY A 279 43.19 7.40 -6.89
N LEU A 280 43.85 7.88 -7.95
CA LEU A 280 43.73 9.27 -8.41
C LEU A 280 42.26 9.57 -8.79
N ALA A 281 41.75 10.73 -8.36
CA ALA A 281 40.42 11.23 -8.75
C ALA A 281 40.43 11.72 -10.21
N ALA A 282 40.79 10.83 -11.15
CA ALA A 282 41.03 11.16 -12.55
C ALA A 282 39.82 11.81 -13.24
N ARG A 283 38.57 11.39 -12.87
CA ARG A 283 37.34 11.97 -13.43
C ARG A 283 37.12 13.40 -12.98
N TYR A 284 37.40 13.72 -11.70
CA TYR A 284 37.38 15.08 -11.18
C TYR A 284 38.37 15.97 -11.92
N LEU A 285 39.62 15.52 -12.04
CA LEU A 285 40.68 16.26 -12.74
C LEU A 285 40.36 16.42 -14.24
N ALA A 286 39.86 15.38 -14.87
CA ALA A 286 39.48 15.46 -16.28
C ALA A 286 38.36 16.52 -16.52
N GLY A 287 37.34 16.56 -15.66
CA GLY A 287 36.29 17.56 -15.69
C GLY A 287 36.81 18.97 -15.37
N ARG A 288 37.67 19.07 -14.36
CA ARG A 288 38.25 20.37 -13.93
C ARG A 288 39.11 21.02 -15.01
N PHE A 289 39.86 20.22 -15.77
CA PHE A 289 40.76 20.69 -16.83
C PHE A 289 40.19 20.47 -18.24
N ASP A 290 38.90 20.15 -18.37
CA ASP A 290 38.24 19.94 -19.67
C ASP A 290 39.02 19.01 -20.61
N THR A 291 39.35 17.82 -20.13
CA THR A 291 40.16 16.85 -20.87
C THR A 291 39.66 15.41 -20.67
N SER A 292 40.40 14.43 -21.24
CA SER A 292 40.02 13.02 -21.09
C SER A 292 40.66 12.37 -19.87
N LEU A 293 40.04 11.29 -19.36
CA LEU A 293 40.59 10.46 -18.28
C LEU A 293 42.01 9.94 -18.66
N ARG A 294 42.16 9.50 -19.92
CA ARG A 294 43.44 8.99 -20.45
C ARG A 294 44.54 10.05 -20.40
N HIS A 295 44.20 11.31 -20.69
CA HIS A 295 45.18 12.40 -20.63
C HIS A 295 45.62 12.67 -19.18
N VAL A 296 44.67 12.73 -18.24
CA VAL A 296 45.01 12.89 -16.82
C VAL A 296 45.89 11.76 -16.31
N THR A 297 45.53 10.52 -16.58
CA THR A 297 46.34 9.35 -16.14
C THR A 297 47.70 9.29 -16.78
N TYR A 298 47.83 9.72 -18.02
CA TYR A 298 49.10 9.79 -18.73
C TYR A 298 50.03 10.85 -18.10
N GLU A 299 49.52 12.07 -17.87
CA GLU A 299 50.34 13.14 -17.27
C GLU A 299 50.68 12.81 -15.80
N ALA A 300 49.76 12.23 -15.02
CA ALA A 300 50.02 11.74 -13.68
C ALA A 300 51.04 10.58 -13.66
N GLY A 301 51.09 9.76 -14.71
CA GLY A 301 52.07 8.70 -14.88
C GLY A 301 53.51 9.21 -14.96
N LYS A 302 53.70 10.42 -15.49
CA LYS A 302 55.02 11.05 -15.66
C LYS A 302 55.67 11.50 -14.32
N LEU A 303 54.87 11.59 -13.23
CA LEU A 303 55.39 11.93 -11.90
C LEU A 303 56.33 10.86 -11.32
N GLY A 304 56.34 9.66 -11.90
CA GLY A 304 57.28 8.60 -11.51
C GLY A 304 57.10 8.13 -10.05
N GLU A 305 58.22 7.71 -9.42
CA GLU A 305 58.25 7.22 -8.04
C GLU A 305 58.08 8.34 -7.01
N GLY A 306 58.24 9.59 -7.39
CA GLY A 306 58.09 10.77 -6.55
C GLY A 306 56.64 11.30 -6.44
N LYS A 307 55.64 10.47 -6.75
CA LYS A 307 54.24 10.90 -6.66
C LYS A 307 53.85 11.36 -5.25
N PRO A 308 53.17 12.53 -5.13
CA PRO A 308 52.61 12.96 -3.86
C PRO A 308 51.61 11.93 -3.33
N PRO A 309 51.36 11.91 -2.01
CA PRO A 309 50.33 11.08 -1.43
C PRO A 309 48.97 11.44 -1.99
N LEU A 310 48.03 10.48 -1.96
CA LEU A 310 46.64 10.72 -2.34
C LEU A 310 45.90 11.34 -1.15
N SER A 311 45.27 12.49 -1.33
CA SER A 311 44.24 12.97 -0.44
C SER A 311 42.91 12.29 -0.85
N LEU A 312 42.35 11.48 0.02
CA LEU A 312 41.07 10.86 -0.21
C LEU A 312 39.88 11.85 -0.08
N ASN A 313 40.17 13.12 0.17
CA ASN A 313 39.21 14.20 0.15
C ASN A 313 39.43 15.05 -1.09
N THR A 314 38.42 15.04 -1.98
CA THR A 314 38.37 15.84 -3.21
C THR A 314 37.18 16.81 -3.12
N PRO A 315 37.31 17.92 -2.34
CA PRO A 315 36.22 18.81 -2.05
C PRO A 315 35.72 19.54 -3.31
N LEU A 316 34.42 19.65 -3.42
CA LEU A 316 33.77 20.49 -4.40
C LEU A 316 33.82 21.95 -3.93
N PRO A 317 33.84 22.93 -4.84
CA PRO A 317 33.92 24.36 -4.48
C PRO A 317 32.61 24.93 -3.97
N THR A 318 31.54 24.11 -3.86
CA THR A 318 30.23 24.53 -3.37
C THR A 318 30.27 24.77 -1.85
N PRO A 319 29.79 25.93 -1.35
CA PRO A 319 29.76 26.19 0.09
C PRO A 319 28.71 25.34 0.78
N VAL A 320 29.03 24.88 1.98
CA VAL A 320 28.08 24.19 2.89
C VAL A 320 27.48 25.23 3.83
N ARG A 321 26.16 25.40 3.79
CA ARG A 321 25.40 26.38 4.57
C ARG A 321 24.50 25.75 5.61
N GLY A 322 24.10 24.50 5.40
CA GLY A 322 23.27 23.73 6.35
C GLY A 322 23.96 23.60 7.69
N LEU A 323 23.19 23.75 8.76
CA LEU A 323 23.71 23.72 10.13
C LEU A 323 23.23 22.48 10.87
N LEU A 324 24.15 21.91 11.66
CA LEU A 324 23.86 20.90 12.66
C LEU A 324 24.39 21.41 14.00
N HIS A 325 23.52 21.60 14.99
CA HIS A 325 23.87 22.18 16.30
C HIS A 325 24.63 23.52 16.18
N GLY A 326 24.21 24.38 15.26
CA GLY A 326 24.79 25.72 15.06
C GLY A 326 26.15 25.73 14.36
N ARG A 327 26.59 24.58 13.81
CA ARG A 327 27.83 24.47 13.01
C ARG A 327 27.52 23.92 11.65
N PRO A 328 28.29 24.22 10.60
CA PRO A 328 28.12 23.55 9.31
C PRO A 328 28.13 22.02 9.49
N TRP A 329 27.16 21.35 8.93
CA TRP A 329 27.03 19.89 9.07
C TRP A 329 28.21 19.13 8.45
N LYS A 330 28.86 19.72 7.45
CA LYS A 330 30.13 19.25 6.88
C LYS A 330 31.02 20.43 6.54
N PRO A 331 32.35 20.28 6.58
CA PRO A 331 33.27 21.32 6.14
C PRO A 331 33.21 21.54 4.62
N SER A 332 33.00 20.50 3.88
CA SER A 332 32.83 20.51 2.40
C SER A 332 32.18 19.19 1.96
N ILE A 333 31.61 19.15 0.74
CA ILE A 333 31.11 17.92 0.13
C ILE A 333 32.15 17.41 -0.86
N ASP A 334 32.51 16.13 -0.74
CA ASP A 334 33.48 15.47 -1.61
C ASP A 334 32.85 15.13 -2.97
N PHE A 335 33.65 15.18 -4.04
CA PHE A 335 33.22 14.82 -5.39
C PHE A 335 32.63 13.41 -5.49
N HIS A 336 33.23 12.45 -4.81
CA HIS A 336 32.75 11.05 -4.83
C HIS A 336 31.54 10.82 -3.94
N GLU A 337 31.34 11.69 -2.94
CA GLU A 337 30.22 11.59 -2.01
C GLU A 337 28.94 12.26 -2.56
N ALA A 338 29.04 13.26 -3.41
CA ALA A 338 27.90 14.02 -3.92
C ALA A 338 26.77 13.12 -4.50
N PRO A 339 27.01 12.11 -5.35
CA PRO A 339 25.99 11.20 -5.83
C PRO A 339 25.37 10.32 -4.72
N ILE A 340 26.17 9.99 -3.71
CA ILE A 340 25.72 9.20 -2.56
C ILE A 340 24.77 10.04 -1.71
N LEU A 341 25.14 11.28 -1.39
CA LEU A 341 24.32 12.22 -0.63
C LEU A 341 22.99 12.51 -1.35
N MET A 342 23.01 12.65 -2.67
CA MET A 342 21.81 12.82 -3.46
C MET A 342 20.86 11.63 -3.31
N THR A 343 21.39 10.41 -3.30
CA THR A 343 20.61 9.21 -3.04
C THR A 343 20.05 9.19 -1.61
N ARG A 344 20.82 9.68 -0.62
CA ARG A 344 20.37 9.81 0.77
C ARG A 344 19.27 10.87 0.90
N LEU A 345 19.40 12.01 0.21
CA LEU A 345 18.37 13.05 0.16
C LEU A 345 17.05 12.51 -0.40
N ALA A 346 17.09 11.83 -1.55
CA ALA A 346 15.90 11.19 -2.13
C ALA A 346 15.29 10.12 -1.18
N THR A 347 16.14 9.41 -0.42
CA THR A 347 15.68 8.44 0.58
C THR A 347 15.07 9.12 1.81
N ALA A 348 15.62 10.23 2.26
CA ALA A 348 15.06 11.04 3.33
C ALA A 348 13.66 11.58 2.95
N CYS A 349 13.50 12.10 1.74
CA CYS A 349 12.19 12.50 1.20
C CYS A 349 11.20 11.33 1.20
N LEU A 350 11.65 10.11 0.84
CA LEU A 350 10.83 8.90 0.88
C LEU A 350 10.38 8.56 2.30
N ILE A 351 11.30 8.60 3.28
CA ILE A 351 11.00 8.32 4.69
C ILE A 351 9.96 9.30 5.23
N VAL A 352 10.16 10.61 5.01
CA VAL A 352 9.23 11.67 5.43
C VAL A 352 7.86 11.44 4.81
N THR A 353 7.80 11.18 3.50
CA THR A 353 6.54 10.97 2.79
C THR A 353 5.83 9.70 3.23
N LEU A 354 6.52 8.57 3.37
CA LEU A 354 5.94 7.29 3.84
C LEU A 354 5.34 7.42 5.23
N TYR A 355 6.08 8.04 6.15
CA TYR A 355 5.66 8.11 7.53
C TYR A 355 4.55 9.13 7.73
N LEU A 356 4.75 10.37 7.29
CA LEU A 356 3.85 11.47 7.62
C LEU A 356 2.58 11.55 6.73
N SER A 357 2.54 10.85 5.58
CA SER A 357 1.30 10.70 4.82
C SER A 357 0.46 9.51 5.24
N GLY A 358 1.10 8.46 5.76
CA GLY A 358 0.46 7.17 6.05
C GLY A 358 -0.08 6.46 4.80
N ALA A 359 0.26 6.90 3.59
CA ALA A 359 -0.10 6.23 2.34
C ALA A 359 0.59 4.86 2.23
N ARG A 360 0.06 3.97 1.41
CA ARG A 360 0.71 2.66 1.20
C ARG A 360 2.02 2.82 0.43
N PRO A 361 3.04 1.98 0.68
CA PRO A 361 4.32 2.10 -0.02
C PRO A 361 4.19 2.17 -1.54
N GLY A 362 3.35 1.32 -2.15
CA GLY A 362 3.13 1.37 -3.59
C GLY A 362 2.38 2.61 -4.07
N GLU A 363 1.62 3.29 -3.20
CA GLU A 363 0.97 4.57 -3.50
C GLU A 363 2.00 5.70 -3.47
N VAL A 364 2.90 5.71 -2.47
CA VAL A 364 3.98 6.71 -2.35
C VAL A 364 4.98 6.58 -3.50
N LEU A 365 5.40 5.37 -3.84
CA LEU A 365 6.38 5.14 -4.90
C LEU A 365 5.87 5.48 -6.32
N GLU A 366 4.56 5.62 -6.49
CA GLU A 366 3.90 6.04 -7.75
C GLU A 366 3.53 7.53 -7.77
N LEU A 367 3.92 8.32 -6.76
CA LEU A 367 3.66 9.75 -6.74
C LEU A 367 4.33 10.45 -7.91
N ARG A 368 3.64 11.44 -8.43
CA ARG A 368 4.06 12.21 -9.60
C ARG A 368 4.31 13.68 -9.25
N ALA A 369 5.11 14.34 -10.04
CA ALA A 369 5.31 15.78 -9.93
C ALA A 369 3.95 16.51 -9.99
N GLY A 370 3.79 17.55 -9.19
CA GLY A 370 2.53 18.28 -9.01
C GLY A 370 1.53 17.61 -8.07
N CYS A 371 1.89 16.49 -7.43
CA CYS A 371 0.97 15.75 -6.54
C CYS A 371 0.65 16.48 -5.22
N CYS A 372 1.41 17.51 -4.84
CA CYS A 372 1.18 18.29 -3.64
C CYS A 372 1.15 19.80 -4.00
N PRO A 373 0.04 20.28 -4.57
CA PRO A 373 -0.08 21.69 -4.94
C PRO A 373 0.00 22.62 -3.72
N GLU A 374 0.27 23.90 -3.96
CA GLU A 374 0.19 24.90 -2.90
C GLU A 374 -1.25 24.97 -2.38
N PRO A 375 -1.43 25.09 -1.06
CA PRO A 375 -2.76 25.20 -0.47
C PRO A 375 -3.49 26.42 -1.00
N ALA A 376 -4.74 26.24 -1.40
CA ALA A 376 -5.61 27.38 -1.67
C ALA A 376 -5.98 28.08 -0.34
N ASP A 377 -6.03 29.39 -0.36
CA ASP A 377 -6.58 30.15 0.78
C ASP A 377 -8.10 29.94 0.81
N ASP A 378 -8.56 29.16 1.78
CA ASP A 378 -9.99 28.88 1.99
C ASP A 378 -10.67 29.89 2.92
N GLY A 379 -9.96 30.97 3.29
CA GLY A 379 -10.45 32.01 4.20
C GLY A 379 -10.56 31.58 5.67
N THR A 380 -10.18 30.32 6.01
CA THR A 380 -10.24 29.82 7.40
C THR A 380 -8.96 30.10 8.18
N GLY A 381 -7.90 30.55 7.50
CA GLY A 381 -6.55 30.74 8.05
C GLY A 381 -5.80 29.43 8.35
N ALA A 382 -6.40 28.27 8.10
CA ALA A 382 -5.78 26.96 8.29
C ALA A 382 -5.15 26.47 6.97
N VAL A 383 -3.82 26.43 6.93
CA VAL A 383 -3.08 25.92 5.77
C VAL A 383 -3.15 24.39 5.77
N ARG A 384 -3.81 23.80 4.76
CA ARG A 384 -3.92 22.36 4.57
C ARG A 384 -3.21 21.93 3.30
N TYR A 385 -2.19 21.09 3.43
CA TYR A 385 -1.55 20.46 2.28
C TYR A 385 -2.27 19.16 1.92
N GLU A 386 -2.52 18.97 0.63
CA GLU A 386 -3.16 17.80 0.08
C GLU A 386 -2.20 17.05 -0.84
N LEU A 387 -2.07 15.74 -0.63
CA LEU A 387 -1.27 14.86 -1.46
C LEU A 387 -2.20 14.03 -2.35
N HIS A 388 -2.14 14.25 -3.65
CA HIS A 388 -2.93 13.57 -4.67
C HIS A 388 -2.17 12.38 -5.23
N GLY A 389 -2.86 11.31 -5.58
CA GLY A 389 -2.22 10.14 -6.14
C GLY A 389 -3.17 8.98 -6.38
N LEU A 390 -2.60 7.89 -6.91
CA LEU A 390 -3.33 6.68 -7.22
C LEU A 390 -3.45 5.78 -6.00
N PHE A 391 -4.60 5.13 -5.83
CA PHE A 391 -4.72 3.99 -4.93
C PHE A 391 -4.92 2.71 -5.73
N PHE A 392 -4.44 1.57 -5.18
CA PHE A 392 -4.40 0.31 -5.92
C PHE A 392 -5.23 -0.80 -5.27
N LYS A 393 -5.23 -0.88 -3.93
CA LYS A 393 -5.93 -1.95 -3.22
C LYS A 393 -7.43 -1.70 -3.22
N GLY A 394 -8.17 -2.49 -4.02
CA GLY A 394 -9.60 -2.34 -4.18
C GLY A 394 -10.00 -1.24 -5.17
N ALA A 395 -9.05 -0.73 -5.96
CA ALA A 395 -9.34 0.19 -7.05
C ALA A 395 -10.27 -0.47 -8.07
N ARG A 396 -11.26 0.30 -8.53
CA ARG A 396 -12.23 -0.09 -9.55
C ARG A 396 -12.35 1.00 -10.58
N ASP A 397 -12.59 0.60 -11.83
CA ASP A 397 -12.96 1.52 -12.90
C ASP A 397 -14.41 2.04 -12.72
N PRO A 398 -14.88 2.96 -13.55
CA PRO A 398 -16.25 3.46 -13.50
C PRO A 398 -17.31 2.35 -13.65
N ASP A 399 -16.98 1.27 -14.35
CA ASP A 399 -17.87 0.11 -14.55
C ASP A 399 -17.84 -0.86 -13.34
N GLY A 400 -17.07 -0.55 -12.30
CA GLY A 400 -16.95 -1.38 -11.10
C GLY A 400 -16.00 -2.57 -11.24
N ARG A 401 -15.26 -2.69 -12.36
CA ARG A 401 -14.26 -3.74 -12.58
C ARG A 401 -12.96 -3.41 -11.83
N PRO A 402 -12.15 -4.41 -11.45
CA PRO A 402 -10.83 -4.14 -10.86
C PRO A 402 -9.97 -3.28 -11.79
N ALA A 403 -9.37 -2.21 -11.25
CA ALA A 403 -8.44 -1.34 -11.96
C ALA A 403 -6.98 -1.64 -11.52
N PRO A 404 -6.25 -2.54 -12.21
CA PRO A 404 -4.88 -2.92 -11.84
C PRO A 404 -3.90 -1.76 -11.92
N ALA A 405 -4.09 -0.84 -12.87
CA ALA A 405 -3.31 0.39 -13.01
C ALA A 405 -3.50 1.38 -11.85
N GLY A 406 -4.43 1.09 -10.95
CA GLY A 406 -4.85 2.01 -9.90
C GLY A 406 -5.99 2.91 -10.35
N ALA A 407 -6.58 3.61 -9.41
CA ALA A 407 -7.56 4.65 -9.65
C ALA A 407 -7.16 5.90 -8.86
N GLU A 408 -7.52 7.05 -9.37
CA GLU A 408 -7.29 8.30 -8.66
C GLU A 408 -8.06 8.32 -7.35
N ARG A 409 -7.38 8.76 -6.28
CA ARG A 409 -7.99 8.84 -4.97
C ARG A 409 -8.89 10.08 -4.90
N LYS A 410 -10.20 9.87 -4.78
CA LYS A 410 -11.20 10.97 -4.73
C LYS A 410 -10.98 11.93 -3.56
N VAL A 411 -10.52 11.44 -2.41
CA VAL A 411 -10.19 12.25 -1.23
C VAL A 411 -8.68 12.17 -1.04
N PRO A 412 -7.92 13.24 -1.29
CA PRO A 412 -6.47 13.25 -1.16
C PRO A 412 -6.03 12.95 0.27
N TRP A 413 -4.76 12.59 0.47
CA TRP A 413 -4.20 12.51 1.82
C TRP A 413 -3.92 13.92 2.32
N THR A 414 -4.47 14.27 3.49
CA THR A 414 -4.07 15.48 4.20
C THR A 414 -2.68 15.25 4.77
N VAL A 415 -1.74 16.13 4.51
CA VAL A 415 -0.35 16.00 4.94
C VAL A 415 0.17 17.24 5.63
N VAL A 416 1.23 17.07 6.41
CA VAL A 416 1.91 18.16 7.14
C VAL A 416 2.97 18.84 6.26
N PRO A 417 3.37 20.09 6.57
CA PRO A 417 4.34 20.85 5.76
C PRO A 417 5.64 20.13 5.39
N PRO A 418 6.25 19.29 6.26
CA PRO A 418 7.45 18.53 5.88
C PRO A 418 7.26 17.61 4.66
N VAL A 419 6.05 17.05 4.46
CA VAL A 419 5.76 16.23 3.26
C VAL A 419 5.76 17.11 2.00
N ALA A 420 5.12 18.27 2.06
CA ALA A 420 5.12 19.21 0.95
C ALA A 420 6.55 19.65 0.60
N ARG A 421 7.39 19.94 1.60
CA ARG A 421 8.81 20.24 1.37
C ARG A 421 9.57 19.08 0.74
N ALA A 422 9.36 17.85 1.21
CA ALA A 422 9.97 16.66 0.63
C ALA A 422 9.57 16.47 -0.86
N VAL A 423 8.30 16.71 -1.19
CA VAL A 423 7.82 16.67 -2.59
C VAL A 423 8.53 17.73 -3.44
N ARG A 424 8.62 18.98 -2.96
CA ARG A 424 9.31 20.05 -3.70
C ARG A 424 10.81 19.79 -3.90
N VAL A 425 11.47 19.20 -2.89
CA VAL A 425 12.88 18.77 -3.03
C VAL A 425 12.99 17.71 -4.12
N LEU A 426 12.09 16.71 -4.15
CA LEU A 426 12.09 15.68 -5.18
C LEU A 426 11.85 16.26 -6.57
N GLU A 427 10.92 17.19 -6.71
CA GLU A 427 10.63 17.87 -7.99
C GLU A 427 11.82 18.66 -8.55
N ARG A 428 12.71 19.12 -7.69
CA ARG A 428 13.98 19.79 -8.10
C ARG A 428 15.06 18.83 -8.58
N ILE A 429 15.05 17.58 -8.08
CA ILE A 429 16.16 16.63 -8.30
C ILE A 429 15.83 15.52 -9.29
N VAL A 430 14.55 15.27 -9.59
CA VAL A 430 14.16 14.21 -10.52
C VAL A 430 13.73 14.79 -11.87
N GLU A 431 14.08 14.06 -12.93
CA GLU A 431 13.60 14.34 -14.27
C GLU A 431 12.42 13.41 -14.58
N GLY A 432 11.36 13.96 -15.18
CA GLY A 432 10.18 13.20 -15.57
C GLY A 432 9.05 13.21 -14.54
N PRO A 433 7.99 12.43 -14.79
CA PRO A 433 6.75 12.57 -14.03
C PRO A 433 6.77 11.88 -12.66
N LEU A 434 7.65 10.90 -12.42
CA LEU A 434 7.69 10.13 -11.17
C LEU A 434 8.64 10.78 -10.16
N LEU A 435 8.20 10.92 -8.90
CA LEU A 435 9.04 11.43 -7.82
C LEU A 435 10.07 10.39 -7.32
N PHE A 436 9.77 9.11 -7.50
CA PHE A 436 10.66 8.01 -7.09
C PHE A 436 10.99 7.11 -8.29
N PRO A 437 11.71 7.61 -9.29
CA PRO A 437 12.06 6.80 -10.46
C PRO A 437 13.11 5.73 -10.12
N ALA A 438 13.05 4.61 -10.83
CA ALA A 438 14.02 3.54 -10.69
C ALA A 438 15.43 3.95 -11.17
N LYS A 439 15.49 4.81 -12.17
CA LYS A 439 16.73 5.41 -12.71
C LYS A 439 16.78 6.87 -12.34
N VAL A 440 17.92 7.30 -11.86
CA VAL A 440 18.16 8.68 -11.47
C VAL A 440 19.47 9.19 -12.11
N PRO A 441 19.56 10.48 -12.48
CA PRO A 441 20.70 11.01 -13.24
C PRO A 441 22.05 10.88 -12.54
N TRP A 442 22.06 10.91 -11.22
CA TRP A 442 23.29 10.90 -10.40
C TRP A 442 23.86 9.52 -10.12
N THR A 443 23.20 8.42 -10.53
CA THR A 443 23.75 7.06 -10.38
C THR A 443 24.34 6.55 -11.69
N THR A 444 25.64 6.32 -11.74
CA THR A 444 26.37 5.81 -12.91
C THR A 444 26.39 4.27 -13.02
N GLY A 445 25.46 3.58 -12.39
CA GLY A 445 25.38 2.11 -12.44
C GLY A 445 24.37 1.65 -13.50
N THR A 446 24.86 1.19 -14.65
CA THR A 446 24.08 0.28 -15.49
C THR A 446 23.93 -1.05 -14.75
N SER A 447 22.86 -1.22 -13.96
CA SER A 447 22.45 -2.58 -13.62
C SER A 447 22.06 -3.24 -14.94
N GLY A 448 22.87 -4.20 -15.38
CA GLY A 448 22.68 -4.94 -16.64
C GLY A 448 21.46 -5.85 -16.67
N ARG A 449 20.40 -5.51 -15.95
CA ARG A 449 19.12 -6.19 -16.00
C ARG A 449 18.32 -5.65 -17.17
N ARG A 450 18.30 -6.42 -18.24
CA ARG A 450 17.58 -6.14 -19.49
C ARG A 450 16.05 -6.08 -19.34
N HIS A 451 15.49 -6.55 -18.24
CA HIS A 451 14.06 -6.59 -18.07
C HIS A 451 13.60 -5.46 -17.15
N ARG A 452 13.02 -4.44 -17.76
CA ARG A 452 12.34 -3.36 -17.09
C ARG A 452 11.05 -3.89 -16.46
N THR A 453 10.95 -3.71 -15.17
CA THR A 453 9.74 -4.06 -14.44
C THR A 453 8.80 -2.87 -14.28
N GLY A 454 9.32 -1.66 -14.42
CA GLY A 454 8.59 -0.42 -14.28
C GLY A 454 9.56 0.74 -14.16
N ASP A 455 9.04 1.95 -14.28
CA ASP A 455 9.83 3.16 -14.20
C ASP A 455 10.02 3.67 -12.76
N ALA A 456 9.20 3.20 -11.82
CA ALA A 456 9.26 3.58 -10.43
C ALA A 456 10.19 2.66 -9.60
N LEU A 457 10.64 3.20 -8.47
CA LEU A 457 11.41 2.47 -7.48
C LEU A 457 10.58 1.30 -6.91
N THR A 458 11.18 0.12 -6.80
CA THR A 458 10.49 -1.02 -6.17
C THR A 458 10.63 -1.00 -4.65
N PRO A 459 9.66 -1.59 -3.89
CA PRO A 459 9.75 -1.67 -2.43
C PRO A 459 11.04 -2.34 -1.93
N GLY A 460 11.58 -3.33 -2.63
CA GLY A 460 12.82 -3.99 -2.26
C GLY A 460 14.03 -3.06 -2.33
N VAL A 461 14.14 -2.26 -3.40
CA VAL A 461 15.21 -1.26 -3.55
C VAL A 461 15.01 -0.11 -2.54
N ALA A 462 13.76 0.28 -2.28
CA ALA A 462 13.46 1.28 -1.25
C ALA A 462 13.92 0.81 0.14
N ASN A 463 13.68 -0.45 0.52
CA ASN A 463 14.16 -1.02 1.77
C ASN A 463 15.69 -0.96 1.87
N GLN A 464 16.39 -1.35 0.81
CA GLN A 464 17.85 -1.28 0.76
C GLN A 464 18.36 0.17 0.92
N ARG A 465 17.70 1.15 0.27
CA ARG A 465 18.05 2.57 0.41
C ARG A 465 17.86 3.06 1.84
N ILE A 466 16.78 2.65 2.53
CA ILE A 466 16.53 3.00 3.93
C ILE A 466 17.61 2.40 4.84
N ALA A 467 17.94 1.12 4.68
CA ALA A 467 19.02 0.49 5.45
C ALA A 467 20.34 1.24 5.27
N THR A 468 20.74 1.52 4.03
CA THR A 468 21.96 2.26 3.75
C THR A 468 21.90 3.73 4.18
N PHE A 469 20.74 4.34 4.32
CA PHE A 469 20.57 5.66 4.94
C PHE A 469 20.86 5.59 6.45
N ILE A 470 20.31 4.60 7.14
CA ILE A 470 20.57 4.36 8.57
C ILE A 470 22.06 4.13 8.82
N ASP A 471 22.72 3.29 8.02
CA ASP A 471 24.16 3.02 8.12
C ASP A 471 24.98 4.30 7.93
N TRP A 472 24.60 5.12 6.94
CA TRP A 472 25.28 6.40 6.70
C TRP A 472 25.13 7.35 7.89
N VAL A 473 23.91 7.49 8.43
CA VAL A 473 23.63 8.32 9.59
C VAL A 473 24.46 7.88 10.79
N ASN A 474 24.49 6.57 11.07
CA ASN A 474 25.24 6.03 12.19
C ASN A 474 26.76 6.25 12.03
N THR A 475 27.29 6.04 10.82
CA THR A 475 28.70 6.32 10.50
C THR A 475 29.03 7.80 10.68
N TYR A 476 28.14 8.67 10.20
CA TYR A 476 28.29 10.12 10.36
C TYR A 476 28.23 10.55 11.83
N ALA A 477 27.27 10.02 12.60
CA ALA A 477 27.12 10.32 14.01
C ALA A 477 28.36 9.91 14.82
N ASP A 478 28.90 8.72 14.55
CA ASP A 478 30.11 8.22 15.19
C ASP A 478 31.33 9.12 14.87
N ALA A 479 31.51 9.49 13.61
CA ALA A 479 32.60 10.33 13.16
C ALA A 479 32.57 11.78 13.74
N ASN A 480 31.37 12.24 14.13
CA ASN A 480 31.16 13.60 14.65
C ASN A 480 30.86 13.65 16.16
N GLY A 481 31.02 12.54 16.90
CA GLY A 481 30.77 12.49 18.34
C GLY A 481 29.32 12.64 18.76
N LEU A 482 28.38 12.30 17.88
CA LEU A 482 26.93 12.41 18.07
C LEU A 482 26.30 11.06 18.48
N ALA A 483 26.90 10.33 19.39
CA ALA A 483 26.49 8.99 19.81
C ALA A 483 24.99 8.93 20.23
N ALA A 484 24.46 9.98 20.84
CA ALA A 484 23.08 10.08 21.26
C ALA A 484 22.06 10.20 20.07
N GLU A 485 22.54 10.50 18.86
CA GLU A 485 21.71 10.68 17.66
C GLU A 485 21.77 9.50 16.71
N ARG A 486 22.45 8.44 17.10
CA ARG A 486 22.45 7.18 16.35
C ARG A 486 21.03 6.61 16.26
N ILE A 487 20.76 5.95 15.18
CA ILE A 487 19.54 5.17 14.98
C ILE A 487 19.83 3.75 15.45
N PRO A 488 19.24 3.29 16.57
CA PRO A 488 19.49 1.95 17.09
C PRO A 488 18.82 0.88 16.21
N ASP A 489 19.22 -0.38 16.40
CA ASP A 489 18.54 -1.52 15.78
C ASP A 489 17.12 -1.64 16.30
N ASP A 490 16.19 -1.99 15.40
CA ASP A 490 14.78 -2.18 15.79
C ASP A 490 14.59 -3.61 16.34
N PRO A 491 14.07 -3.76 17.57
CA PRO A 491 13.89 -5.07 18.20
C PRO A 491 12.89 -5.98 17.46
N ASP A 492 12.03 -5.41 16.62
CA ASP A 492 11.01 -6.13 15.84
C ASP A 492 11.45 -6.41 14.39
N GLY A 493 12.74 -6.25 14.07
CA GLY A 493 13.37 -6.54 12.79
C GLY A 493 13.61 -5.32 11.91
N ASP A 494 14.02 -5.51 10.67
CA ASP A 494 14.45 -4.45 9.76
C ASP A 494 13.41 -3.34 9.56
N VAL A 495 13.89 -2.10 9.40
CA VAL A 495 13.06 -0.96 9.02
C VAL A 495 12.74 -1.05 7.53
N VAL A 496 11.53 -1.51 7.20
CA VAL A 496 11.05 -1.69 5.83
C VAL A 496 9.84 -0.80 5.53
N VAL A 497 9.63 -0.46 4.25
CA VAL A 497 8.57 0.48 3.81
C VAL A 497 7.16 0.10 4.28
N SER A 498 6.87 -1.20 4.45
CA SER A 498 5.56 -1.67 4.92
C SER A 498 5.26 -1.32 6.38
N ARG A 499 6.28 -1.06 7.20
CA ARG A 499 6.13 -0.75 8.63
C ARG A 499 5.76 0.71 8.90
N PHE A 500 6.12 1.67 8.03
CA PHE A 500 5.86 3.10 8.25
C PHE A 500 4.39 3.42 8.42
N ARG A 501 3.53 2.93 7.51
CA ARG A 501 2.09 3.12 7.61
C ARG A 501 1.51 2.52 8.89
N ARG A 502 2.05 1.39 9.35
CA ARG A 502 1.68 0.76 10.62
C ARG A 502 2.07 1.62 11.80
N THR A 503 3.27 2.19 11.76
CA THR A 503 3.83 3.02 12.82
C THR A 503 3.00 4.28 13.03
N ILE A 504 2.70 5.03 11.97
CA ILE A 504 1.88 6.24 12.09
C ILE A 504 0.43 5.90 12.54
N ALA A 505 -0.13 4.79 12.04
CA ALA A 505 -1.43 4.32 12.48
C ALA A 505 -1.49 4.03 13.98
N TRP A 506 -0.43 3.40 14.51
CA TRP A 506 -0.30 3.10 15.93
C TRP A 506 -0.23 4.38 16.79
N HIS A 507 0.45 5.43 16.31
CA HIS A 507 0.51 6.72 17.00
C HIS A 507 -0.81 7.48 16.92
N ILE A 508 -1.41 7.60 15.72
CA ILE A 508 -2.67 8.33 15.53
C ILE A 508 -3.81 7.68 16.31
N ALA A 509 -3.90 6.34 16.29
CA ALA A 509 -4.98 5.61 16.97
C ALA A 509 -5.03 5.85 18.48
N ARG A 510 -3.98 6.34 19.09
CA ARG A 510 -3.89 6.65 20.53
C ARG A 510 -4.28 8.08 20.87
N LEU A 511 -4.45 8.94 19.87
CA LEU A 511 -4.89 10.32 20.07
C LEU A 511 -6.42 10.38 20.18
N PRO A 512 -6.97 11.35 20.93
CA PRO A 512 -8.42 11.61 20.94
C PRO A 512 -8.93 11.83 19.50
N GLY A 513 -10.00 11.14 19.10
CA GLY A 513 -10.52 11.19 17.73
C GLY A 513 -9.63 10.49 16.67
N GLY A 514 -8.48 9.96 17.05
CA GLY A 514 -7.46 9.41 16.14
C GLY A 514 -7.94 8.27 15.25
N ARG A 515 -8.93 7.48 15.69
CA ARG A 515 -9.51 6.41 14.85
C ARG A 515 -10.32 6.96 13.69
N ILE A 516 -11.06 8.03 13.89
CA ILE A 516 -11.83 8.69 12.83
C ILE A 516 -10.85 9.31 11.84
N ALA A 517 -9.83 10.03 12.35
CA ALA A 517 -8.77 10.59 11.54
C ALA A 517 -8.06 9.51 10.71
N LEU A 518 -7.74 8.36 11.34
CA LEU A 518 -7.09 7.23 10.67
C LEU A 518 -8.00 6.59 9.61
N ALA A 519 -9.29 6.41 9.89
CA ALA A 519 -10.25 5.86 8.95
C ALA A 519 -10.40 6.77 7.71
N THR A 520 -10.43 8.09 7.92
CA THR A 520 -10.47 9.10 6.85
C THR A 520 -9.18 9.07 6.04
N GLN A 521 -8.03 9.19 6.69
CA GLN A 521 -6.71 9.24 6.06
C GLN A 521 -6.40 7.94 5.29
N TYR A 522 -6.87 6.79 5.76
CA TYR A 522 -6.62 5.49 5.14
C TYR A 522 -7.71 5.06 4.15
N GLY A 523 -8.79 5.83 4.04
CA GLY A 523 -9.91 5.51 3.15
C GLY A 523 -10.71 4.29 3.60
N HIS A 524 -10.73 4.01 4.91
CA HIS A 524 -11.41 2.86 5.52
C HIS A 524 -12.69 3.24 6.26
N LEU A 525 -13.37 4.30 5.84
CA LEU A 525 -14.60 4.80 6.44
C LEU A 525 -15.72 3.74 6.58
N ARG A 526 -15.62 2.63 5.84
CA ARG A 526 -16.61 1.54 5.84
C ARG A 526 -16.19 0.26 6.60
N ALA A 527 -14.99 0.20 7.18
CA ALA A 527 -14.48 -1.02 7.79
C ALA A 527 -13.67 -0.72 9.06
N SER A 528 -14.36 -0.56 10.20
CA SER A 528 -13.73 -0.41 11.52
C SER A 528 -12.72 -1.53 11.83
N ALA A 529 -13.02 -2.78 11.43
CA ALA A 529 -12.14 -3.93 11.62
C ALA A 529 -10.77 -3.80 10.93
N VAL A 530 -10.69 -3.07 9.79
CA VAL A 530 -9.42 -2.86 9.09
C VAL A 530 -8.57 -1.80 9.80
N ALA A 531 -9.20 -0.75 10.36
CA ALA A 531 -8.51 0.25 11.19
C ALA A 531 -7.98 -0.39 12.48
N GLU A 532 -8.72 -1.34 13.07
CA GLU A 532 -8.30 -2.13 14.24
C GLU A 532 -7.08 -3.01 13.97
N GLY A 533 -7.01 -3.64 12.80
CA GLY A 533 -5.84 -4.42 12.38
C GLY A 533 -4.53 -3.63 12.33
N TYR A 534 -4.58 -2.30 12.11
CA TYR A 534 -3.40 -1.43 12.10
C TYR A 534 -2.98 -0.93 13.50
N SER A 535 -3.89 -0.92 14.48
CA SER A 535 -3.65 -0.33 15.80
C SER A 535 -3.19 -1.35 16.88
N GLY A 536 -3.19 -2.64 16.61
CA GLY A 536 -2.97 -3.71 17.60
C GLY A 536 -1.54 -3.81 18.15
N ARG A 537 -1.42 -4.00 19.39
CA ARG A 537 -0.55 -4.57 20.44
C ARG A 537 -0.89 -4.03 21.83
N ALA A 538 -1.76 -3.03 21.93
CA ALA A 538 -2.26 -2.55 23.23
C ALA A 538 -3.76 -2.79 23.34
N ARG A 539 -4.20 -4.03 23.09
CA ARG A 539 -5.61 -4.42 22.99
C ARG A 539 -6.49 -3.98 24.17
N GLN A 540 -6.00 -4.03 25.39
CA GLN A 540 -6.82 -3.69 26.56
C GLN A 540 -6.92 -2.17 26.82
N GLY A 541 -5.81 -1.43 26.75
CA GLY A 541 -5.81 0.00 26.97
C GLY A 541 -6.49 0.79 25.85
N LEU A 542 -6.31 0.35 24.59
CA LEU A 542 -6.94 0.98 23.43
C LEU A 542 -8.43 0.68 23.36
N ARG A 543 -8.87 -0.56 23.64
CA ARG A 543 -10.30 -0.89 23.77
C ARG A 543 -10.98 0.03 24.76
N ARG A 544 -10.39 0.23 25.93
CA ARG A 544 -10.95 1.09 26.96
C ARG A 544 -11.10 2.55 26.50
N VAL A 545 -10.10 3.12 25.82
CA VAL A 545 -10.21 4.48 25.26
C VAL A 545 -11.29 4.54 24.19
N LEU A 546 -11.42 3.50 23.37
CA LEU A 546 -12.40 3.41 22.31
C LEU A 546 -13.83 3.24 22.81
N ASP A 547 -14.00 2.43 23.83
CA ASP A 547 -15.27 2.23 24.50
C ASP A 547 -15.72 3.56 25.13
N ILE A 548 -14.81 4.30 25.74
CA ILE A 548 -15.08 5.63 26.30
C ILE A 548 -15.50 6.63 25.21
N GLU A 549 -14.77 6.72 24.09
CA GLU A 549 -15.11 7.66 23.00
C GLU A 549 -16.41 7.25 22.27
N THR A 550 -16.62 5.94 22.11
CA THR A 550 -17.89 5.42 21.57
C THR A 550 -19.06 5.76 22.47
N ALA A 551 -18.90 5.59 23.78
CA ALA A 551 -19.92 5.95 24.76
C ALA A 551 -20.22 7.46 24.75
N ARG A 552 -19.20 8.31 24.63
CA ARG A 552 -19.38 9.76 24.49
C ARG A 552 -20.16 10.12 23.22
N ALA A 553 -19.78 9.54 22.09
CA ALA A 553 -20.50 9.76 20.83
C ALA A 553 -21.96 9.27 20.88
N MET A 554 -22.22 8.17 21.59
CA MET A 554 -23.60 7.70 21.85
C MET A 554 -24.39 8.69 22.73
N ALA A 555 -23.77 9.21 23.79
CA ALA A 555 -24.40 10.18 24.66
C ALA A 555 -24.75 11.49 23.92
N ASP A 556 -23.81 11.99 23.10
CA ASP A 556 -24.04 13.20 22.28
C ASP A 556 -25.15 12.97 21.24
N HIS A 557 -25.20 11.79 20.62
CA HIS A 557 -26.25 11.42 19.67
C HIS A 557 -27.62 11.33 20.40
N LEU A 558 -27.65 10.68 21.56
CA LEU A 558 -28.87 10.57 22.36
C LEU A 558 -29.38 11.94 22.86
N ASP A 559 -28.49 12.86 23.22
CA ASP A 559 -28.85 14.22 23.63
C ASP A 559 -29.41 15.02 22.44
N THR A 560 -28.78 14.96 21.28
CA THR A 560 -29.27 15.55 20.03
C THR A 560 -30.64 14.99 19.65
N LEU A 561 -30.84 13.68 19.78
CA LEU A 561 -32.11 13.03 19.53
C LEU A 561 -33.17 13.50 20.54
N ALA A 562 -32.85 13.61 21.84
CA ALA A 562 -33.74 14.09 22.86
C ALA A 562 -34.16 15.54 22.59
N GLU A 563 -33.28 16.39 22.10
CA GLU A 563 -33.63 17.75 21.65
C GLU A 563 -34.58 17.75 20.45
N GLY A 564 -34.31 16.89 19.44
CA GLY A 564 -35.21 16.72 18.29
C GLY A 564 -36.62 16.29 18.72
N LEU A 565 -36.69 15.27 19.59
CA LEU A 565 -37.95 14.82 20.18
C LEU A 565 -38.69 15.94 20.96
N GLY A 566 -37.93 16.78 21.68
CA GLY A 566 -38.47 17.95 22.36
C GLY A 566 -39.04 19.01 21.41
N ARG A 567 -38.54 19.10 20.19
CA ARG A 567 -39.05 19.97 19.12
C ARG A 567 -40.18 19.31 18.28
N GLY A 568 -40.59 18.08 18.62
CA GLY A 568 -41.67 17.38 17.93
C GLY A 568 -41.21 16.44 16.83
N GLU A 569 -39.92 16.09 16.77
CA GLU A 569 -39.43 15.09 15.84
C GLU A 569 -40.06 13.73 16.09
N GLY A 570 -40.56 13.08 15.06
CA GLY A 570 -41.17 11.77 15.11
C GLY A 570 -40.17 10.65 14.84
N VAL A 571 -40.40 9.49 15.45
CA VAL A 571 -39.57 8.28 15.28
C VAL A 571 -40.45 7.10 14.89
N SER A 572 -40.04 6.35 13.88
CA SER A 572 -40.70 5.12 13.44
C SER A 572 -39.80 3.91 13.48
N GLY A 573 -40.38 2.74 13.26
CA GLY A 573 -39.64 1.47 13.15
C GLY A 573 -39.74 0.61 14.41
N PRO A 574 -39.27 -0.65 14.34
CA PRO A 574 -39.43 -1.61 15.45
C PRO A 574 -38.72 -1.21 16.73
N ALA A 575 -37.69 -0.40 16.67
CA ALA A 575 -36.96 0.12 17.83
C ALA A 575 -37.43 1.50 18.31
N ALA A 576 -38.42 2.13 17.66
CA ALA A 576 -38.81 3.51 17.95
C ALA A 576 -39.09 3.77 19.43
N GLY A 577 -39.90 2.94 20.05
CA GLY A 577 -40.25 3.10 21.49
C GLY A 577 -39.03 2.94 22.41
N ARG A 578 -38.10 2.04 22.09
CA ARG A 578 -36.84 1.88 22.85
C ARG A 578 -35.93 3.08 22.70
N LEU A 579 -35.78 3.57 21.47
CA LEU A 579 -34.95 4.72 21.17
C LEU A 579 -35.43 6.00 21.83
N ILE A 580 -36.76 6.23 21.84
CA ILE A 580 -37.36 7.38 22.53
C ILE A 580 -37.08 7.33 24.02
N ARG A 581 -37.26 6.15 24.67
CA ARG A 581 -36.92 5.99 26.09
C ARG A 581 -35.45 6.24 26.35
N ALA A 582 -34.56 5.58 25.59
CA ALA A 582 -33.12 5.74 25.73
C ALA A 582 -32.67 7.20 25.61
N ALA A 583 -33.21 7.96 24.66
CA ALA A 583 -32.91 9.39 24.51
C ALA A 583 -33.36 10.23 25.73
N ARG A 584 -34.56 9.97 26.24
CA ARG A 584 -35.07 10.67 27.43
C ARG A 584 -34.24 10.36 28.69
N ASP A 585 -33.95 9.08 28.92
CA ASP A 585 -33.23 8.64 30.11
C ASP A 585 -31.77 9.10 30.06
N ALA A 586 -31.14 9.05 28.88
CA ALA A 586 -29.79 9.57 28.68
C ALA A 586 -29.71 11.09 28.94
N ARG A 587 -30.70 11.87 28.49
CA ARG A 587 -30.75 13.32 28.74
C ARG A 587 -30.81 13.64 30.22
N VAL A 588 -31.63 12.91 30.99
CA VAL A 588 -31.76 13.09 32.45
C VAL A 588 -30.44 12.74 33.15
N ARG A 589 -29.77 11.68 32.74
CA ARG A 589 -28.56 11.17 33.40
C ARG A 589 -27.28 11.88 32.95
N PHE A 590 -27.16 12.21 31.68
CA PHE A 590 -25.89 12.59 31.03
C PHE A 590 -25.96 13.93 30.28
N GLY A 591 -27.14 14.48 30.02
CA GLY A 591 -27.33 15.68 29.23
C GLY A 591 -26.46 16.86 29.68
N GLY A 592 -25.74 17.46 28.73
CA GLY A 592 -24.83 18.60 28.94
C GLY A 592 -23.61 18.32 29.81
N ARG A 593 -23.29 17.05 30.12
CA ARG A 593 -22.13 16.67 30.94
C ARG A 593 -21.04 15.98 30.13
N PHE A 594 -19.80 16.37 30.37
CA PHE A 594 -18.66 15.60 29.84
C PHE A 594 -18.50 14.29 30.64
N LEU A 595 -18.69 13.16 29.96
CA LEU A 595 -18.60 11.84 30.61
C LEU A 595 -17.15 11.52 31.04
N THR A 596 -17.02 11.23 32.33
CA THR A 596 -15.79 10.64 32.86
C THR A 596 -15.62 9.22 32.32
N PRO A 597 -14.40 8.64 32.30
CA PRO A 597 -14.18 7.27 31.85
C PRO A 597 -15.08 6.22 32.52
N ARG A 598 -15.35 6.36 33.83
CA ARG A 598 -16.25 5.46 34.58
C ARG A 598 -17.70 5.58 34.13
N GLN A 599 -18.16 6.78 33.86
CA GLN A 599 -19.55 7.04 33.39
C GLN A 599 -19.71 6.55 31.95
N ALA A 600 -18.69 6.68 31.12
CA ALA A 600 -18.68 6.15 29.77
C ALA A 600 -18.73 4.60 29.75
N GLU A 601 -17.95 3.95 30.62
CA GLU A 601 -18.00 2.50 30.81
C GLU A 601 -19.39 2.04 31.27
N ALA A 602 -19.97 2.73 32.26
CA ALA A 602 -21.32 2.41 32.74
C ALA A 602 -22.39 2.56 31.65
N LEU A 603 -22.30 3.63 30.82
CA LEU A 603 -23.23 3.83 29.70
C LEU A 603 -23.11 2.71 28.67
N PHE A 604 -21.88 2.22 28.41
CA PHE A 604 -21.63 1.15 27.45
C PHE A 604 -22.16 -0.20 27.91
N ASP A 605 -22.15 -0.46 29.22
CA ASP A 605 -22.64 -1.70 29.83
C ASP A 605 -24.18 -1.75 29.86
N GLU A 606 -24.85 -0.60 29.81
CA GLU A 606 -26.33 -0.51 29.77
C GLU A 606 -26.81 -0.65 28.31
N SER A 607 -27.33 -1.82 27.95
CA SER A 607 -27.71 -2.18 26.57
C SER A 607 -28.81 -1.25 25.98
N GLU A 608 -29.58 -0.54 26.79
CA GLU A 608 -30.59 0.38 26.31
C GLU A 608 -30.01 1.66 25.67
N PHE A 609 -28.79 2.08 26.08
CA PHE A 609 -28.08 3.21 25.52
C PHE A 609 -27.17 2.86 24.34
N ASN A 610 -27.10 1.60 23.94
CA ASN A 610 -26.34 1.16 22.77
C ASN A 610 -27.02 1.62 21.47
N VAL A 611 -26.84 2.89 21.14
CA VAL A 611 -27.46 3.55 20.01
C VAL A 611 -26.40 4.00 19.01
N TYR A 612 -26.54 3.56 17.76
CA TYR A 612 -25.62 3.83 16.68
C TYR A 612 -26.35 4.50 15.52
N ASP A 613 -25.94 5.69 15.15
CA ASP A 613 -26.46 6.35 13.97
C ASP A 613 -25.81 5.83 12.69
N ASN A 614 -26.60 5.63 11.64
CA ASN A 614 -26.16 5.23 10.32
C ASN A 614 -26.80 6.11 9.24
N PRO A 615 -26.30 7.33 9.03
CA PRO A 615 -26.86 8.27 8.06
C PRO A 615 -26.87 7.72 6.64
N GLN A 616 -25.91 6.87 6.27
CA GLN A 616 -25.83 6.27 4.92
C GLN A 616 -26.92 5.25 4.66
N ALA A 617 -27.43 4.62 5.68
CA ALA A 617 -28.56 3.70 5.60
C ALA A 617 -29.89 4.37 6.03
N PHE A 618 -29.86 5.67 6.33
CA PHE A 618 -31.00 6.47 6.79
C PHE A 618 -31.73 5.83 7.97
N LEU A 619 -30.97 5.45 9.02
CA LEU A 619 -31.51 4.79 10.19
C LEU A 619 -30.60 4.96 11.41
N THR A 620 -31.20 4.86 12.58
CA THR A 620 -30.51 4.66 13.86
C THR A 620 -30.74 3.22 14.33
N CYS A 621 -29.69 2.57 14.81
CA CYS A 621 -29.73 1.23 15.39
C CYS A 621 -29.71 1.33 16.92
N ASN A 622 -30.82 1.01 17.60
CA ASN A 622 -30.82 0.77 19.06
C ASN A 622 -30.47 -0.72 19.25
N TYR A 623 -29.18 -0.97 19.47
CA TYR A 623 -28.58 -2.28 19.34
C TYR A 623 -28.94 -3.23 20.49
N ASP A 624 -29.62 -4.28 20.15
CA ASP A 624 -29.86 -5.46 20.99
C ASP A 624 -29.27 -6.68 20.28
N PRO A 625 -28.22 -7.31 20.82
CA PRO A 625 -27.56 -8.45 20.17
C PRO A 625 -28.51 -9.62 19.86
N ALA A 626 -29.51 -9.84 20.74
CA ALA A 626 -30.49 -10.92 20.58
C ALA A 626 -31.41 -10.72 19.36
N LYS A 627 -31.59 -9.49 18.92
CA LYS A 627 -32.45 -9.11 17.80
C LYS A 627 -31.69 -8.73 16.54
N ALA A 628 -30.35 -8.65 16.60
CA ALA A 628 -29.51 -8.18 15.51
C ALA A 628 -29.49 -9.16 14.34
N LEU A 629 -29.81 -8.69 13.11
CA LEU A 629 -29.70 -9.48 11.87
C LEU A 629 -28.33 -9.33 11.19
N CYS A 630 -27.49 -8.41 11.65
CA CYS A 630 -26.16 -8.19 11.11
C CYS A 630 -25.10 -9.22 11.57
N HIS A 631 -25.47 -10.16 12.45
CA HIS A 631 -24.60 -11.25 12.91
C HIS A 631 -25.16 -12.59 12.42
N PRO A 632 -24.62 -13.17 11.34
CA PRO A 632 -25.11 -14.47 10.82
C PRO A 632 -24.81 -15.67 11.74
N GLU A 633 -23.84 -15.55 12.65
CA GLU A 633 -23.40 -16.64 13.54
C GLU A 633 -23.99 -16.52 14.97
N ARG A 634 -25.31 -16.45 15.09
CA ARG A 634 -26.01 -16.37 16.39
C ARG A 634 -25.81 -17.58 17.31
N SER A 635 -25.42 -18.73 16.78
CA SER A 635 -25.28 -20.01 17.49
C SER A 635 -23.89 -20.29 18.04
N ALA A 636 -22.86 -19.55 17.65
CA ALA A 636 -21.53 -19.75 18.20
C ALA A 636 -21.44 -19.13 19.61
N LYS A 637 -21.08 -19.93 20.61
CA LYS A 637 -20.78 -19.54 22.01
C LYS A 637 -19.58 -18.58 22.15
N ARG A 638 -19.23 -17.83 21.14
CA ARG A 638 -18.21 -16.77 21.17
C ARG A 638 -18.86 -15.46 21.54
N ALA A 639 -18.26 -14.73 22.46
CA ALA A 639 -18.66 -13.47 23.02
C ALA A 639 -19.42 -12.58 21.99
N ALA A 640 -20.66 -12.28 22.31
CA ALA A 640 -21.45 -11.32 21.53
C ALA A 640 -20.63 -10.07 21.29
N ARG A 641 -20.52 -9.62 20.03
CA ARG A 641 -19.86 -8.36 19.74
C ARG A 641 -20.61 -7.25 20.46
N SER A 642 -19.88 -6.39 21.12
CA SER A 642 -20.44 -5.25 21.85
C SER A 642 -21.02 -4.16 20.92
N SER A 643 -20.86 -4.27 19.60
CA SER A 643 -21.29 -3.28 18.60
C SER A 643 -21.89 -3.93 17.35
N PRO A 644 -22.85 -3.27 16.66
CA PRO A 644 -23.43 -3.76 15.41
C PRO A 644 -22.45 -3.71 14.24
N ALA A 645 -22.66 -4.58 13.22
CA ALA A 645 -22.01 -4.46 11.93
C ALA A 645 -22.85 -3.50 11.04
N ILE A 646 -22.56 -2.20 11.13
CA ILE A 646 -23.33 -1.13 10.48
C ILE A 646 -23.33 -1.28 8.94
N ASP A 647 -22.27 -1.85 8.38
CA ASP A 647 -22.11 -2.13 6.95
C ASP A 647 -23.01 -3.27 6.43
N ARG A 648 -23.66 -4.02 7.34
CA ARG A 648 -24.54 -5.17 7.04
C ARG A 648 -25.95 -5.00 7.56
N CYS A 649 -26.42 -3.76 7.70
CA CYS A 649 -27.77 -3.48 8.15
C CYS A 649 -28.81 -4.11 7.22
N ASN A 650 -29.65 -4.97 7.79
CA ASN A 650 -30.80 -5.55 7.08
C ASN A 650 -32.07 -4.72 7.42
N PRO A 651 -32.82 -4.22 6.43
CA PRO A 651 -34.03 -3.41 6.64
C PRO A 651 -35.12 -4.07 7.50
N ALA A 652 -35.11 -5.40 7.61
CA ALA A 652 -36.04 -6.15 8.44
C ALA A 652 -35.60 -6.29 9.91
N CYS A 653 -34.46 -5.70 10.31
CA CYS A 653 -33.92 -5.84 11.65
C CYS A 653 -34.78 -5.13 12.69
N ALA A 654 -35.07 -5.82 13.83
CA ALA A 654 -35.85 -5.29 14.93
C ALA A 654 -35.13 -4.17 15.73
N ASN A 655 -33.87 -3.86 15.44
CA ASN A 655 -33.08 -2.81 16.07
C ASN A 655 -33.16 -1.47 15.33
N ILE A 656 -33.88 -1.39 14.23
CA ILE A 656 -33.96 -0.18 13.39
C ILE A 656 -35.01 0.79 13.88
N ALA A 657 -34.61 2.05 13.97
CA ALA A 657 -35.52 3.22 14.08
C ALA A 657 -35.13 4.26 13.01
N ARG A 658 -36.11 5.11 12.63
CA ARG A 658 -35.90 6.22 11.70
C ARG A 658 -36.55 7.46 12.24
N THR A 659 -35.83 8.57 12.22
CA THR A 659 -36.31 9.89 12.62
C THR A 659 -36.81 10.67 11.41
N ASP A 660 -37.54 11.77 11.65
CA ASP A 660 -37.98 12.70 10.61
C ASP A 660 -36.79 13.27 9.83
N THR A 661 -35.64 13.45 10.48
CA THR A 661 -34.36 13.86 9.84
C THR A 661 -33.89 12.83 8.81
N HIS A 662 -33.92 11.53 9.13
CA HIS A 662 -33.61 10.47 8.17
C HIS A 662 -34.57 10.46 6.97
N ILE A 663 -35.85 10.75 7.22
CA ILE A 663 -36.85 10.79 6.15
C ILE A 663 -36.67 12.01 5.24
N SER A 664 -36.23 13.13 5.78
CA SER A 664 -35.85 14.29 4.99
C SER A 664 -34.69 13.94 4.01
N SER A 665 -33.66 13.33 4.55
CA SER A 665 -32.49 12.87 3.74
C SER A 665 -32.92 11.81 2.71
N LEU A 666 -33.81 10.88 3.07
CA LEU A 666 -34.38 9.91 2.14
C LEU A 666 -35.15 10.55 0.99
N ARG A 667 -35.92 11.60 1.24
CA ARG A 667 -36.64 12.33 0.20
C ARG A 667 -35.70 13.00 -0.79
N THR A 668 -34.60 13.57 -0.31
CA THR A 668 -33.55 14.14 -1.16
C THR A 668 -32.93 13.06 -2.04
N GLU A 669 -32.58 11.93 -1.46
CA GLU A 669 -32.01 10.79 -2.21
C GLU A 669 -32.97 10.24 -3.25
N ILE A 670 -34.27 10.14 -2.92
CA ILE A 670 -35.33 9.73 -3.88
C ILE A 670 -35.40 10.70 -5.06
N ALA A 671 -35.29 12.01 -4.84
CA ALA A 671 -35.30 13.01 -5.89
C ALA A 671 -34.10 12.83 -6.81
N ASN A 672 -32.89 12.71 -6.26
CA ASN A 672 -31.66 12.50 -7.02
C ASN A 672 -31.72 11.22 -7.87
N LEU A 673 -32.12 10.08 -7.28
CA LEU A 673 -32.24 8.82 -8.00
C LEU A 673 -33.35 8.83 -9.07
N ALA A 674 -34.44 9.56 -8.83
CA ALA A 674 -35.52 9.69 -9.80
C ALA A 674 -35.10 10.54 -11.00
N GLU A 675 -34.32 11.60 -10.77
CA GLU A 675 -33.72 12.42 -11.84
C GLU A 675 -32.75 11.59 -12.69
N GLU A 676 -31.88 10.81 -12.04
CA GLU A 676 -30.94 9.93 -12.73
C GLU A 676 -31.69 8.84 -13.55
N ALA A 677 -32.76 8.27 -12.99
CA ALA A 677 -33.59 7.30 -13.67
C ALA A 677 -34.36 7.90 -14.88
N ALA A 678 -34.67 9.19 -14.84
CA ALA A 678 -35.33 9.90 -15.93
C ALA A 678 -34.39 10.30 -17.08
N ASN A 679 -33.07 10.21 -16.88
CA ASN A 679 -32.10 10.60 -17.89
C ASN A 679 -32.23 9.67 -19.14
N PRO A 680 -32.53 10.22 -20.34
CA PRO A 680 -32.70 9.43 -21.56
C PRO A 680 -31.46 8.65 -21.99
N LEU A 681 -30.28 9.10 -21.56
CA LEU A 681 -28.99 8.48 -21.91
C LEU A 681 -28.64 7.30 -20.97
N SER A 682 -29.39 7.09 -19.89
CA SER A 682 -29.16 5.96 -18.99
C SER A 682 -29.59 4.64 -19.63
N PRO A 683 -28.74 3.58 -19.58
CA PRO A 683 -29.10 2.26 -20.08
C PRO A 683 -30.38 1.71 -19.42
N THR A 684 -31.23 1.02 -20.15
CA THR A 684 -32.50 0.47 -19.65
C THR A 684 -32.37 -0.36 -18.36
N PRO A 685 -31.37 -1.28 -18.21
CA PRO A 685 -31.20 -2.03 -16.97
C PRO A 685 -30.84 -1.16 -15.75
N LEU A 686 -30.15 -0.06 -15.98
CA LEU A 686 -29.81 0.92 -14.91
C LEU A 686 -31.07 1.67 -14.50
N ARG A 687 -31.85 2.20 -15.46
CA ARG A 687 -33.11 2.89 -15.19
C ARG A 687 -34.09 2.03 -14.39
N GLU A 688 -34.21 0.76 -14.74
CA GLU A 688 -35.10 -0.20 -14.03
C GLU A 688 -34.64 -0.37 -12.58
N ARG A 689 -33.33 -0.57 -12.33
CA ARG A 689 -32.77 -0.69 -10.98
C ARG A 689 -32.97 0.58 -10.16
N LEU A 690 -32.71 1.75 -10.75
CA LEU A 690 -32.92 3.04 -10.08
C LEU A 690 -34.40 3.25 -9.76
N THR A 691 -35.31 2.96 -10.67
CA THR A 691 -36.77 3.02 -10.46
C THR A 691 -37.19 2.08 -9.33
N GLN A 692 -36.71 0.85 -9.32
CA GLN A 692 -37.00 -0.12 -8.27
C GLN A 692 -36.46 0.38 -6.91
N ARG A 693 -35.27 0.96 -6.90
CA ARG A 693 -34.69 1.57 -5.70
C ARG A 693 -35.51 2.73 -5.19
N VAL A 694 -35.90 3.66 -6.05
CA VAL A 694 -36.81 4.78 -5.73
C VAL A 694 -38.12 4.29 -5.11
N ASN A 695 -38.73 3.26 -5.69
CA ASN A 695 -39.98 2.68 -5.17
C ASN A 695 -39.80 2.08 -3.78
N THR A 696 -38.69 1.39 -3.54
CA THR A 696 -38.36 0.83 -2.22
C THR A 696 -38.17 1.94 -1.17
N LEU A 697 -37.46 3.01 -1.52
CA LEU A 697 -37.23 4.14 -0.60
C LEU A 697 -38.54 4.90 -0.34
N ARG A 698 -39.42 5.07 -1.33
CA ARG A 698 -40.76 5.66 -1.16
C ARG A 698 -41.65 4.84 -0.20
N GLN A 699 -41.53 3.52 -0.23
CA GLN A 699 -42.26 2.66 0.73
C GLN A 699 -41.78 2.89 2.16
N ILE A 700 -40.46 3.09 2.37
CA ILE A 700 -39.93 3.41 3.68
C ILE A 700 -40.48 4.75 4.19
N VAL A 701 -40.54 5.79 3.36
CA VAL A 701 -41.08 7.10 3.70
C VAL A 701 -42.56 6.97 4.08
N ARG A 702 -43.37 6.30 3.25
CA ARG A 702 -44.83 6.08 3.56
C ARG A 702 -45.03 5.35 4.87
N ARG A 703 -44.23 4.28 5.10
CA ARG A 703 -44.32 3.52 6.35
C ARG A 703 -43.98 4.37 7.57
N HIS A 704 -42.98 5.23 7.45
CA HIS A 704 -42.63 6.18 8.53
C HIS A 704 -43.81 7.12 8.80
N GLU A 705 -44.38 7.77 7.78
CA GLU A 705 -45.49 8.69 7.92
C GLU A 705 -46.72 8.06 8.60
N GLN A 706 -46.96 6.77 8.36
CA GLN A 706 -48.06 6.01 8.95
C GLN A 706 -47.80 5.55 10.38
N THR A 707 -46.56 5.32 10.77
CA THR A 707 -46.19 4.63 12.02
C THR A 707 -45.32 5.45 12.97
N ARG A 708 -45.00 6.69 12.60
CA ARG A 708 -44.15 7.54 13.44
C ARG A 708 -44.82 7.87 14.78
N ILE A 709 -44.05 7.79 15.82
CA ILE A 709 -44.43 8.16 17.19
C ILE A 709 -43.84 9.55 17.44
N VAL A 710 -44.70 10.51 17.69
CA VAL A 710 -44.33 11.86 18.18
C VAL A 710 -44.61 11.88 19.69
N PRO A 711 -43.58 12.01 20.53
CA PRO A 711 -43.81 12.08 21.96
C PRO A 711 -44.60 13.30 22.34
N ALA A 712 -45.67 13.15 23.14
CA ALA A 712 -46.43 14.27 23.66
C ALA A 712 -45.53 15.21 24.47
N HIS A 713 -45.65 16.53 24.25
CA HIS A 713 -44.99 17.51 25.06
C HIS A 713 -45.47 17.39 26.52
N HIS A 714 -44.59 17.02 27.43
CA HIS A 714 -44.81 17.26 28.84
C HIS A 714 -44.67 18.77 29.05
N LYS A 715 -45.78 19.50 29.13
CA LYS A 715 -45.78 20.86 29.69
C LYS A 715 -45.21 20.75 31.09
N ASP A 716 -44.09 21.42 31.33
CA ASP A 716 -43.56 21.63 32.67
C ASP A 716 -44.70 22.15 33.60
N GLN A 717 -45.14 21.28 34.50
CA GLN A 717 -45.82 21.75 35.69
C GLN A 717 -44.74 22.28 36.64
N ARG A 718 -44.28 23.49 36.38
CA ARG A 718 -43.79 24.38 37.41
C ARG A 718 -44.89 25.38 37.67
N SER A 719 -45.59 25.21 38.76
CA SER A 719 -46.38 26.19 39.42
C SER A 719 -45.98 26.27 40.90
N PRO A 720 -46.24 27.37 41.55
CA PRO A 720 -45.21 28.33 41.99
C PRO A 720 -44.62 28.01 43.35
#